data_3a522a369a2bb19674a7ea24d904383d
#
_entry.id   3a522a369a2bb19674a7ea24d904383d
#
_cell.length_a   1.000
_cell.length_b   1.000
_cell.length_c   1.000
_cell.angle_alpha   90.00
_cell.angle_beta   90.00
_cell.angle_gamma   90.00
#
_symmetry.space_group_name_H-M   'P 1'
#
loop_
_entity.id
_entity.type
_entity.pdbx_description
1 polymer ?
#
loop_
_entity_poly.entity_id
_entity_poly.type
_entity_poly.pdbx_seq_one_letter_code
_entity_poly.pdbx_strand_id
1 'polypeptide(L)'
;MKNDKELMNRAADNIRILAASMVEKANSGHPGGAMGGADFVNVLFSEFLVYDPENPRWEGRDRFFLDPGHMSPMLYSVLALSGKFTLEELAQFRQWGSPTPGHPEVDIMRGIENTSGPLGQGHTFAVGAAIAAKFLKARLGDVMNQTIYAYISDGGIQEEISQGAGRLAGHLGLDNLIMFYDSNDIQLSTECNAVTDEDVAKKYEAWGWKVLTINGNDADEIREALTAAKAVKDQPTLIIGKTVMGKGALKADKSSYERNCATHGAPLGGDAYINTINNLGGDPENPFQIFPEVAELYAARREELKAIVAERYAAKAEWAKAHPELAAKMEFWFSNQTPKINWEAIEQKAGAATRAASATVLGVLATQVENMIVASADLSNSDKTDGFLKKTHAFTKGDFTGAFLQAGVAELTMACCCIGMALHGGVIPACGTFFVFSDYMKPAVRMAALMEMPVKFIWTHDAFRVGEDGPTHEPVEQEAQIRLMEKLKNHKGHNSMLVLRPADVEETTQAWKLAMENTATPTALIFSRQNIANLPAGTDYTQTAKGAYIVAGADENPDVILVASGSEVSTLVAGAELLRKDGVKLRIVSVPSEGLFRSQSKEYQESIIPTDAKVFGLTAGLPVNLQGLVGHNGKVWGLESFGFSAPYKVLDEKLGFTAENVYNQVKAML
;
A
#
# COMPACT_ATOMS: atom_id res chain seq x y z
N MET A 1 -5.59 -38.43 0.53
CA MET A 1 -4.90 -39.24 1.57
C MET A 1 -4.09 -38.28 2.43
N LYS A 2 -4.05 -38.45 3.74
CA LYS A 2 -3.18 -37.68 4.63
C LYS A 2 -1.73 -38.10 4.36
N ASN A 3 -0.84 -37.17 4.02
CA ASN A 3 0.57 -37.49 3.86
C ASN A 3 1.16 -37.90 5.21
N ASP A 4 2.06 -38.88 5.21
CA ASP A 4 2.66 -39.33 6.45
C ASP A 4 3.67 -38.32 7.01
N LYS A 5 3.93 -38.43 8.33
CA LYS A 5 4.76 -37.49 9.06
C LYS A 5 6.23 -37.49 8.59
N GLU A 6 6.74 -38.63 8.17
CA GLU A 6 8.13 -38.79 7.72
C GLU A 6 8.35 -38.02 6.42
N LEU A 7 7.46 -38.16 5.44
CA LEU A 7 7.47 -37.43 4.19
C LEU A 7 7.34 -35.90 4.42
N MET A 8 6.43 -35.48 5.33
CA MET A 8 6.25 -34.06 5.64
C MET A 8 7.50 -33.46 6.29
N ASN A 9 8.14 -34.17 7.23
CA ASN A 9 9.41 -33.73 7.80
C ASN A 9 10.51 -33.64 6.74
N ARG A 10 10.58 -34.62 5.85
CA ARG A 10 11.56 -34.64 4.75
C ARG A 10 11.38 -33.45 3.81
N ALA A 11 10.14 -33.08 3.50
CA ALA A 11 9.84 -31.91 2.68
C ALA A 11 10.22 -30.60 3.39
N ALA A 12 9.96 -30.50 4.69
CA ALA A 12 10.38 -29.35 5.48
C ALA A 12 11.91 -29.24 5.56
N ASP A 13 12.63 -30.38 5.69
CA ASP A 13 14.10 -30.39 5.68
C ASP A 13 14.66 -29.97 4.31
N ASN A 14 13.99 -30.33 3.22
CA ASN A 14 14.37 -29.84 1.89
C ASN A 14 14.24 -28.31 1.79
N ILE A 15 13.18 -27.71 2.34
CA ILE A 15 13.02 -26.25 2.42
C ILE A 15 14.15 -25.64 3.26
N ARG A 16 14.51 -26.23 4.42
CA ARG A 16 15.61 -25.78 5.29
C ARG A 16 16.95 -25.77 4.57
N ILE A 17 17.25 -26.84 3.84
CA ILE A 17 18.48 -27.00 3.06
C ILE A 17 18.58 -25.91 2.02
N LEU A 18 17.52 -25.71 1.21
CA LEU A 18 17.50 -24.69 0.17
C LEU A 18 17.63 -23.29 0.76
N ALA A 19 16.91 -23.00 1.86
CA ALA A 19 16.95 -21.72 2.54
C ALA A 19 18.35 -21.38 3.11
N ALA A 20 18.95 -22.32 3.84
CA ALA A 20 20.30 -22.15 4.38
C ALA A 20 21.33 -21.98 3.26
N SER A 21 21.20 -22.74 2.17
CA SER A 21 22.13 -22.72 1.04
C SER A 21 22.07 -21.44 0.21
N MET A 22 20.86 -20.85 0.06
CA MET A 22 20.72 -19.52 -0.55
C MET A 22 21.48 -18.47 0.25
N VAL A 23 21.32 -18.46 1.56
CA VAL A 23 21.97 -17.50 2.47
C VAL A 23 23.49 -17.71 2.49
N GLU A 24 23.95 -18.96 2.57
CA GLU A 24 25.38 -19.29 2.55
C GLU A 24 26.04 -18.86 1.25
N LYS A 25 25.45 -19.19 0.10
CA LYS A 25 25.99 -18.83 -1.21
C LYS A 25 26.03 -17.32 -1.43
N ALA A 26 25.03 -16.60 -0.98
CA ALA A 26 24.98 -15.13 -1.05
C ALA A 26 25.90 -14.47 -0.01
N ASN A 27 26.40 -15.21 0.95
CA ASN A 27 27.11 -14.71 2.14
C ASN A 27 26.35 -13.58 2.84
N SER A 28 25.02 -13.63 2.79
CA SER A 28 24.11 -12.61 3.30
C SER A 28 22.68 -13.14 3.38
N GLY A 29 21.97 -12.89 4.48
CA GLY A 29 20.57 -13.25 4.64
C GLY A 29 20.23 -13.77 6.02
N HIS A 30 19.01 -14.34 6.16
CA HIS A 30 18.43 -14.75 7.43
C HIS A 30 17.99 -16.22 7.36
N PRO A 31 18.85 -17.16 7.77
CA PRO A 31 18.52 -18.59 7.66
C PRO A 31 17.62 -19.08 8.78
N GLY A 32 17.76 -18.56 10.00
CA GLY A 32 17.18 -19.16 11.21
C GLY A 32 15.66 -19.21 11.23
N GLY A 33 15.00 -18.09 10.99
CA GLY A 33 13.53 -18.03 10.89
C GLY A 33 13.02 -18.85 9.69
N ALA A 34 13.70 -18.77 8.56
CA ALA A 34 13.36 -19.54 7.35
C ALA A 34 13.41 -21.06 7.61
N MET A 35 14.37 -21.52 8.41
CA MET A 35 14.46 -22.93 8.84
C MET A 35 13.35 -23.29 9.85
N GLY A 36 13.02 -22.37 10.76
CA GLY A 36 11.99 -22.55 11.77
C GLY A 36 10.59 -22.71 11.20
N GLY A 37 10.23 -21.90 10.22
CA GLY A 37 8.89 -21.88 9.61
C GLY A 37 8.65 -22.91 8.50
N ALA A 38 9.64 -23.69 8.13
CA ALA A 38 9.59 -24.62 7.00
C ALA A 38 8.44 -25.63 7.09
N ASP A 39 8.12 -26.14 8.28
CA ASP A 39 7.03 -27.11 8.47
C ASP A 39 5.68 -26.50 8.13
N PHE A 40 5.40 -25.29 8.61
CA PHE A 40 4.13 -24.61 8.35
C PHE A 40 3.91 -24.35 6.87
N VAL A 41 4.90 -23.73 6.19
CA VAL A 41 4.72 -23.43 4.76
C VAL A 41 4.64 -24.68 3.91
N ASN A 42 5.35 -25.77 4.30
CA ASN A 42 5.22 -27.06 3.63
C ASN A 42 3.79 -27.59 3.72
N VAL A 43 3.22 -27.67 4.93
CA VAL A 43 1.83 -28.15 5.11
C VAL A 43 0.84 -27.23 4.37
N LEU A 44 1.00 -25.91 4.48
CA LEU A 44 0.11 -24.95 3.81
C LEU A 44 0.10 -25.14 2.29
N PHE A 45 1.26 -25.21 1.65
CA PHE A 45 1.36 -25.28 0.19
C PHE A 45 1.04 -26.66 -0.36
N SER A 46 1.45 -27.72 0.34
CA SER A 46 1.24 -29.10 -0.11
C SER A 46 -0.16 -29.66 0.17
N GLU A 47 -0.96 -29.03 1.08
CA GLU A 47 -2.25 -29.61 1.46
C GLU A 47 -3.43 -28.61 1.49
N PHE A 48 -3.21 -27.30 1.74
CA PHE A 48 -4.31 -26.37 2.02
C PHE A 48 -4.48 -25.24 1.00
N LEU A 49 -3.41 -24.53 0.64
CA LEU A 49 -3.49 -23.36 -0.22
C LEU A 49 -4.01 -23.75 -1.61
N VAL A 50 -5.10 -23.11 -2.03
CA VAL A 50 -5.72 -23.36 -3.33
C VAL A 50 -5.39 -22.24 -4.31
N TYR A 51 -4.64 -22.55 -5.33
CA TYR A 51 -4.26 -21.67 -6.42
C TYR A 51 -4.28 -22.44 -7.75
N ASP A 52 -4.33 -21.71 -8.86
CA ASP A 52 -4.21 -22.32 -10.17
C ASP A 52 -2.73 -22.45 -10.57
N PRO A 53 -2.19 -23.65 -10.70
CA PRO A 53 -0.80 -23.85 -11.11
C PRO A 53 -0.47 -23.29 -12.50
N GLU A 54 -1.48 -23.18 -13.39
CA GLU A 54 -1.34 -22.75 -14.79
C GLU A 54 -1.73 -21.29 -15.01
N ASN A 55 -2.60 -20.74 -14.15
CA ASN A 55 -3.01 -19.33 -14.18
C ASN A 55 -2.80 -18.65 -12.81
N PRO A 56 -1.61 -18.16 -12.50
CA PRO A 56 -1.33 -17.52 -11.21
C PRO A 56 -2.20 -16.27 -10.92
N ARG A 57 -2.78 -15.67 -11.95
CA ARG A 57 -3.66 -14.50 -11.82
C ARG A 57 -5.13 -14.87 -11.59
N TRP A 58 -5.46 -16.15 -11.48
CA TRP A 58 -6.83 -16.57 -11.22
C TRP A 58 -7.40 -15.84 -10.00
N GLU A 59 -8.50 -15.12 -10.20
CA GLU A 59 -9.11 -14.26 -9.19
C GLU A 59 -9.66 -15.05 -7.99
N GLY A 60 -10.03 -16.32 -8.19
CA GLY A 60 -10.57 -17.21 -7.17
C GLY A 60 -9.54 -17.91 -6.27
N ARG A 61 -8.24 -17.62 -6.43
CA ARG A 61 -7.18 -18.23 -5.64
C ARG A 61 -7.21 -17.79 -4.17
N ASP A 62 -6.81 -18.68 -3.25
CA ASP A 62 -6.40 -18.30 -1.92
C ASP A 62 -5.13 -17.43 -2.00
N ARG A 63 -4.85 -16.64 -0.97
CA ARG A 63 -3.69 -15.74 -0.96
C ARG A 63 -2.83 -15.98 0.27
N PHE A 64 -1.52 -15.93 0.08
CA PHE A 64 -0.55 -16.04 1.16
C PHE A 64 0.31 -14.79 1.24
N PHE A 65 0.23 -14.07 2.37
CA PHE A 65 0.99 -12.86 2.65
C PHE A 65 2.11 -13.17 3.65
N LEU A 66 3.35 -12.88 3.26
CA LEU A 66 4.51 -12.99 4.14
C LEU A 66 4.82 -11.63 4.76
N ASP A 67 4.71 -11.49 6.09
CA ASP A 67 5.10 -10.28 6.80
C ASP A 67 6.62 -10.20 7.03
N PRO A 68 7.29 -11.22 7.62
CA PRO A 68 8.72 -11.18 7.85
C PRO A 68 9.51 -11.40 6.56
N GLY A 69 9.67 -10.33 5.77
CA GLY A 69 10.32 -10.39 4.46
C GLY A 69 11.74 -10.94 4.48
N HIS A 70 12.43 -10.83 5.62
CA HIS A 70 13.75 -11.43 5.83
C HIS A 70 13.71 -12.98 5.76
N MET A 71 12.53 -13.60 5.95
CA MET A 71 12.33 -15.04 5.76
C MET A 71 12.08 -15.42 4.29
N SER A 72 12.40 -14.56 3.35
CA SER A 72 12.29 -14.81 1.89
C SER A 72 12.87 -16.15 1.44
N PRO A 73 14.00 -16.67 1.99
CA PRO A 73 14.52 -17.96 1.58
C PRO A 73 13.54 -19.13 1.82
N MET A 74 12.71 -19.06 2.87
CA MET A 74 11.63 -20.03 3.11
C MET A 74 10.58 -19.96 1.99
N LEU A 75 10.12 -18.75 1.66
CA LEU A 75 9.11 -18.53 0.63
C LEU A 75 9.62 -18.99 -0.74
N TYR A 76 10.84 -18.60 -1.13
CA TYR A 76 11.39 -19.01 -2.42
C TYR A 76 11.59 -20.52 -2.50
N SER A 77 11.99 -21.17 -1.40
CA SER A 77 12.14 -22.62 -1.34
C SER A 77 10.82 -23.35 -1.59
N VAL A 78 9.74 -23.00 -0.86
CA VAL A 78 8.44 -23.64 -1.05
C VAL A 78 7.84 -23.34 -2.42
N LEU A 79 8.07 -22.15 -2.96
CA LEU A 79 7.66 -21.79 -4.32
C LEU A 79 8.45 -22.56 -5.39
N ALA A 80 9.73 -22.88 -5.13
CA ALA A 80 10.51 -23.77 -6.02
C ALA A 80 9.96 -25.19 -6.00
N LEU A 81 9.64 -25.75 -4.81
CA LEU A 81 8.95 -27.04 -4.71
C LEU A 81 7.61 -27.04 -5.47
N SER A 82 6.90 -25.91 -5.45
CA SER A 82 5.65 -25.72 -6.19
C SER A 82 5.85 -25.44 -7.69
N GLY A 83 7.09 -25.43 -8.19
CA GLY A 83 7.44 -25.22 -9.59
C GLY A 83 7.37 -23.78 -10.07
N LYS A 84 7.44 -22.79 -9.17
CA LYS A 84 7.39 -21.34 -9.49
C LYS A 84 8.78 -20.71 -9.64
N PHE A 85 9.82 -21.34 -9.12
CA PHE A 85 11.23 -20.96 -9.27
C PHE A 85 12.07 -22.16 -9.69
N THR A 86 13.14 -21.92 -10.42
CA THR A 86 14.16 -22.94 -10.67
C THR A 86 15.21 -22.92 -9.55
N LEU A 87 15.97 -24.00 -9.42
CA LEU A 87 17.03 -24.10 -8.42
C LEU A 87 18.20 -23.14 -8.75
N GLU A 88 18.42 -22.87 -10.05
CA GLU A 88 19.38 -21.88 -10.51
C GLU A 88 19.00 -20.47 -10.08
N GLU A 89 17.69 -20.13 -10.12
CA GLU A 89 17.19 -18.84 -9.63
C GLU A 89 17.36 -18.72 -8.12
N LEU A 90 17.14 -19.77 -7.35
CA LEU A 90 17.41 -19.79 -5.92
C LEU A 90 18.91 -19.55 -5.64
N ALA A 91 19.79 -20.18 -6.43
CA ALA A 91 21.23 -20.02 -6.31
C ALA A 91 21.72 -18.60 -6.65
N GLN A 92 20.88 -17.75 -7.24
CA GLN A 92 21.13 -16.32 -7.52
C GLN A 92 20.51 -15.40 -6.45
N PHE A 93 20.15 -15.91 -5.28
CA PHE A 93 19.59 -15.11 -4.18
C PHE A 93 20.43 -13.87 -3.89
N ARG A 94 19.76 -12.69 -3.80
CA ARG A 94 20.41 -11.38 -3.56
C ARG A 94 21.40 -10.92 -4.64
N GLN A 95 21.37 -11.50 -5.83
CA GLN A 95 22.21 -11.02 -6.93
C GLN A 95 21.47 -9.98 -7.78
N TRP A 96 22.21 -9.08 -8.44
CA TRP A 96 21.62 -8.07 -9.31
C TRP A 96 20.80 -8.70 -10.44
N GLY A 97 19.55 -8.24 -10.58
CA GLY A 97 18.62 -8.73 -11.61
C GLY A 97 18.03 -10.12 -11.34
N SER A 98 18.35 -10.74 -10.20
CA SER A 98 17.75 -12.01 -9.81
C SER A 98 16.27 -11.84 -9.42
N PRO A 99 15.41 -12.84 -9.73
CA PRO A 99 14.01 -12.85 -9.27
C PRO A 99 13.87 -13.25 -7.80
N THR A 100 14.98 -13.45 -7.07
CA THR A 100 15.03 -13.79 -5.65
C THR A 100 15.74 -12.69 -4.84
N PRO A 101 15.16 -11.46 -4.77
CA PRO A 101 15.72 -10.39 -3.95
C PRO A 101 15.74 -10.75 -2.46
N GLY A 102 16.51 -10.02 -1.68
CA GLY A 102 16.72 -10.31 -0.25
C GLY A 102 15.44 -10.26 0.60
N HIS A 103 14.47 -9.46 0.21
CA HIS A 103 13.11 -9.44 0.73
C HIS A 103 12.16 -9.57 -0.47
N PRO A 104 11.04 -10.30 -0.37
CA PRO A 104 10.19 -10.54 -1.53
C PRO A 104 9.61 -9.25 -2.09
N GLU A 105 9.58 -9.15 -3.39
CA GLU A 105 8.83 -8.14 -4.13
C GLU A 105 7.61 -8.80 -4.77
N VAL A 106 6.49 -8.09 -4.84
CA VAL A 106 5.24 -8.62 -5.40
C VAL A 106 5.47 -9.15 -6.81
N ASP A 107 5.19 -10.44 -7.01
CA ASP A 107 5.26 -11.13 -8.30
C ASP A 107 4.19 -12.22 -8.33
N ILE A 108 3.01 -11.85 -8.77
CA ILE A 108 1.86 -12.77 -8.82
C ILE A 108 2.14 -13.97 -9.74
N MET A 109 2.95 -13.78 -10.80
CA MET A 109 3.27 -14.88 -11.71
C MET A 109 4.08 -15.99 -11.03
N ARG A 110 4.84 -15.63 -10.00
CA ARG A 110 5.62 -16.56 -9.18
C ARG A 110 4.95 -16.91 -7.84
N GLY A 111 3.73 -16.37 -7.58
CA GLY A 111 2.97 -16.66 -6.35
C GLY A 111 3.36 -15.80 -5.16
N ILE A 112 4.00 -14.66 -5.36
CA ILE A 112 4.34 -13.68 -4.31
C ILE A 112 3.28 -12.59 -4.29
N GLU A 113 2.42 -12.59 -3.27
CA GLU A 113 1.25 -11.71 -3.19
C GLU A 113 1.58 -10.29 -2.70
N ASN A 114 2.71 -10.08 -2.02
CA ASN A 114 3.10 -8.77 -1.51
C ASN A 114 4.61 -8.55 -1.48
N THR A 115 5.03 -7.30 -1.65
CA THR A 115 6.36 -6.87 -1.24
C THR A 115 6.38 -6.80 0.28
N SER A 116 7.44 -7.34 0.89
CA SER A 116 7.61 -7.38 2.32
C SER A 116 8.97 -6.82 2.71
N GLY A 117 9.11 -6.41 3.98
CA GLY A 117 10.35 -5.81 4.51
C GLY A 117 10.06 -5.00 5.75
N PRO A 118 9.26 -3.92 5.67
CA PRO A 118 8.74 -3.27 6.88
C PRO A 118 7.81 -4.22 7.63
N LEU A 119 8.24 -4.69 8.81
CA LEU A 119 7.46 -5.58 9.65
C LEU A 119 6.11 -4.95 10.04
N GLY A 120 5.10 -5.76 10.22
CA GLY A 120 3.75 -5.32 10.54
C GLY A 120 2.89 -4.99 9.32
N GLN A 121 3.47 -4.58 8.20
CA GLN A 121 2.70 -4.18 7.02
C GLN A 121 2.16 -5.39 6.23
N GLY A 122 2.94 -6.47 6.09
CA GLY A 122 2.56 -7.63 5.27
C GLY A 122 1.27 -8.29 5.72
N HIS A 123 1.12 -8.58 7.02
CA HIS A 123 -0.12 -9.16 7.53
C HIS A 123 -1.27 -8.13 7.60
N THR A 124 -0.97 -6.83 7.69
CA THR A 124 -2.00 -5.78 7.56
C THR A 124 -2.53 -5.71 6.14
N PHE A 125 -1.69 -5.95 5.11
CA PHE A 125 -2.17 -6.14 3.73
C PHE A 125 -3.13 -7.34 3.65
N ALA A 126 -2.83 -8.44 4.36
CA ALA A 126 -3.73 -9.60 4.42
C ALA A 126 -5.10 -9.25 5.02
N VAL A 127 -5.16 -8.40 6.06
CA VAL A 127 -6.43 -7.88 6.60
C VAL A 127 -7.20 -7.12 5.53
N GLY A 128 -6.54 -6.23 4.79
CA GLY A 128 -7.15 -5.51 3.67
C GLY A 128 -7.67 -6.43 2.56
N ALA A 129 -6.88 -7.44 2.18
CA ALA A 129 -7.28 -8.44 1.20
C ALA A 129 -8.50 -9.26 1.68
N ALA A 130 -8.55 -9.60 2.97
CA ALA A 130 -9.70 -10.30 3.55
C ALA A 130 -10.99 -9.44 3.52
N ILE A 131 -10.88 -8.13 3.78
CA ILE A 131 -12.00 -7.19 3.64
C ILE A 131 -12.47 -7.15 2.18
N ALA A 132 -11.55 -7.01 1.21
CA ALA A 132 -11.88 -7.00 -0.21
C ALA A 132 -12.57 -8.29 -0.66
N ALA A 133 -12.09 -9.45 -0.22
CA ALA A 133 -12.71 -10.75 -0.51
C ALA A 133 -14.14 -10.83 0.05
N LYS A 134 -14.38 -10.36 1.29
CA LYS A 134 -15.73 -10.30 1.89
C LYS A 134 -16.65 -9.34 1.14
N PHE A 135 -16.16 -8.16 0.79
CA PHE A 135 -16.89 -7.16 0.01
C PHE A 135 -17.31 -7.72 -1.36
N LEU A 136 -16.41 -8.39 -2.06
CA LEU A 136 -16.70 -9.01 -3.36
C LEU A 136 -17.64 -10.20 -3.22
N LYS A 137 -17.46 -11.02 -2.18
CA LYS A 137 -18.38 -12.13 -1.89
C LYS A 137 -19.81 -11.65 -1.62
N ALA A 138 -19.98 -10.53 -0.90
CA ALA A 138 -21.29 -9.94 -0.64
C ALA A 138 -22.03 -9.51 -1.94
N ARG A 139 -21.29 -9.22 -3.01
CA ARG A 139 -21.82 -8.78 -4.31
C ARG A 139 -21.91 -9.89 -5.35
N LEU A 140 -20.94 -10.78 -5.37
CA LEU A 140 -20.80 -11.79 -6.42
C LEU A 140 -21.17 -13.21 -5.94
N GLY A 141 -21.35 -13.39 -4.62
CA GLY A 141 -21.65 -14.70 -4.03
C GLY A 141 -20.43 -15.61 -3.89
N ASP A 142 -20.68 -16.92 -3.83
CA ASP A 142 -19.66 -17.92 -3.46
C ASP A 142 -18.57 -18.15 -4.52
N VAL A 143 -18.65 -17.56 -5.71
CA VAL A 143 -17.54 -17.53 -6.67
C VAL A 143 -16.32 -16.80 -6.12
N MET A 144 -16.51 -15.95 -5.10
CA MET A 144 -15.48 -15.21 -4.35
C MET A 144 -15.28 -15.77 -2.93
N ASN A 145 -15.19 -17.09 -2.80
CA ASN A 145 -15.01 -17.76 -1.51
C ASN A 145 -13.55 -18.16 -1.29
N GLN A 146 -12.70 -17.19 -0.98
CA GLN A 146 -11.25 -17.35 -0.81
C GLN A 146 -10.86 -17.32 0.66
N THR A 147 -9.79 -18.03 0.99
CA THR A 147 -9.09 -17.90 2.28
C THR A 147 -7.85 -17.04 2.09
N ILE A 148 -7.65 -16.12 3.01
CA ILE A 148 -6.46 -15.27 3.09
C ILE A 148 -5.60 -15.78 4.23
N TYR A 149 -4.35 -16.13 3.92
CA TYR A 149 -3.37 -16.59 4.88
C TYR A 149 -2.30 -15.51 5.09
N ALA A 150 -1.86 -15.35 6.32
CA ALA A 150 -0.74 -14.47 6.65
C ALA A 150 0.25 -15.20 7.57
N TYR A 151 1.53 -14.91 7.40
CA TYR A 151 2.61 -15.39 8.26
C TYR A 151 3.25 -14.19 8.95
N ILE A 152 3.33 -14.20 10.28
CA ILE A 152 3.89 -13.14 11.10
C ILE A 152 4.93 -13.71 12.06
N SER A 153 5.95 -12.92 12.40
CA SER A 153 7.03 -13.28 13.32
C SER A 153 6.94 -12.54 14.66
N ASP A 154 7.82 -12.86 15.60
CA ASP A 154 7.96 -12.18 16.88
C ASP A 154 8.16 -10.66 16.71
N GLY A 155 9.00 -10.22 15.78
CA GLY A 155 9.17 -8.81 15.47
C GLY A 155 7.91 -8.18 14.85
N GLY A 156 7.24 -8.91 13.97
CA GLY A 156 6.00 -8.43 13.34
C GLY A 156 4.87 -8.24 14.34
N ILE A 157 4.72 -9.11 15.34
CA ILE A 157 3.66 -9.01 16.36
C ILE A 157 3.87 -7.81 17.30
N GLN A 158 5.11 -7.33 17.44
CA GLN A 158 5.47 -6.19 18.31
C GLN A 158 5.18 -4.84 17.66
N GLU A 159 5.12 -4.76 16.33
CA GLU A 159 4.85 -3.50 15.62
C GLU A 159 3.50 -2.89 16.04
N GLU A 160 3.45 -1.55 16.20
CA GLU A 160 2.23 -0.85 16.60
C GLU A 160 1.09 -1.05 15.58
N ILE A 161 1.41 -1.15 14.29
CA ILE A 161 0.42 -1.41 13.24
C ILE A 161 -0.27 -2.76 13.44
N SER A 162 0.42 -3.75 14.01
CA SER A 162 -0.12 -5.08 14.29
C SER A 162 -1.26 -5.05 15.29
N GLN A 163 -1.24 -4.08 16.23
CA GLN A 163 -2.33 -3.85 17.17
C GLN A 163 -3.57 -3.35 16.43
N GLY A 164 -3.40 -2.39 15.51
CA GLY A 164 -4.48 -1.87 14.67
C GLY A 164 -5.08 -2.95 13.77
N ALA A 165 -4.23 -3.74 13.12
CA ALA A 165 -4.62 -4.83 12.23
C ALA A 165 -5.41 -5.93 12.98
N GLY A 166 -4.88 -6.39 14.12
CA GLY A 166 -5.53 -7.42 14.94
C GLY A 166 -6.89 -6.99 15.46
N ARG A 167 -6.97 -5.78 16.02
CA ARG A 167 -8.22 -5.19 16.51
C ARG A 167 -9.26 -5.06 15.39
N LEU A 168 -8.88 -4.53 14.23
CA LEU A 168 -9.78 -4.30 13.11
C LEU A 168 -10.33 -5.62 12.55
N ALA A 169 -9.47 -6.61 12.35
CA ALA A 169 -9.87 -7.91 11.83
C ALA A 169 -10.85 -8.65 12.77
N GLY A 170 -10.59 -8.62 14.09
CA GLY A 170 -11.49 -9.19 15.09
C GLY A 170 -12.82 -8.46 15.16
N HIS A 171 -12.80 -7.11 15.14
CA HIS A 171 -14.00 -6.28 15.15
C HIS A 171 -14.92 -6.56 13.95
N LEU A 172 -14.35 -6.72 12.75
CA LEU A 172 -15.10 -7.04 11.54
C LEU A 172 -15.46 -8.53 11.41
N GLY A 173 -14.90 -9.38 12.24
CA GLY A 173 -15.16 -10.82 12.20
C GLY A 173 -14.71 -11.48 10.90
N LEU A 174 -13.48 -11.23 10.46
CA LEU A 174 -12.94 -11.71 9.19
C LEU A 174 -12.64 -13.22 9.22
N ASP A 175 -13.67 -14.06 9.14
CA ASP A 175 -13.56 -15.53 9.19
C ASP A 175 -12.82 -16.16 8.01
N ASN A 176 -12.53 -15.37 6.98
CA ASN A 176 -11.72 -15.74 5.83
C ASN A 176 -10.23 -15.41 6.01
N LEU A 177 -9.81 -14.94 7.19
CA LEU A 177 -8.42 -14.64 7.53
C LEU A 177 -7.87 -15.66 8.53
N ILE A 178 -6.80 -16.34 8.15
CA ILE A 178 -6.05 -17.28 9.01
C ILE A 178 -4.61 -16.75 9.08
N MET A 179 -4.16 -16.43 10.28
CA MET A 179 -2.82 -15.92 10.52
C MET A 179 -2.00 -16.92 11.33
N PHE A 180 -0.80 -17.24 10.86
CA PHE A 180 0.18 -18.04 11.60
C PHE A 180 1.20 -17.10 12.22
N TYR A 181 1.32 -17.17 13.54
CA TYR A 181 2.36 -16.48 14.30
C TYR A 181 3.48 -17.47 14.63
N ASP A 182 4.64 -17.24 13.99
CA ASP A 182 5.89 -17.93 14.27
C ASP A 182 6.47 -17.42 15.58
N SER A 183 6.12 -18.07 16.68
CA SER A 183 6.55 -17.75 18.03
C SER A 183 7.77 -18.61 18.39
N ASN A 184 8.95 -18.15 17.99
CA ASN A 184 10.20 -18.85 18.26
C ASN A 184 11.02 -18.23 19.40
N ASP A 185 10.55 -17.12 19.95
CA ASP A 185 11.09 -16.38 21.08
C ASP A 185 12.50 -15.76 20.84
N ILE A 186 12.99 -15.73 19.57
CA ILE A 186 14.32 -15.23 19.19
C ILE A 186 14.20 -14.09 18.19
N GLN A 187 14.88 -12.98 18.48
CA GLN A 187 15.01 -11.82 17.62
C GLN A 187 16.42 -11.68 17.08
N LEU A 188 16.69 -10.62 16.30
CA LEU A 188 17.98 -10.41 15.69
C LEU A 188 19.09 -10.21 16.73
N SER A 189 18.85 -9.46 17.79
CA SER A 189 19.83 -9.08 18.79
C SER A 189 19.57 -9.60 20.20
N THR A 190 18.36 -10.13 20.47
CA THR A 190 17.95 -10.57 21.81
C THR A 190 16.82 -11.59 21.77
N GLU A 191 16.48 -12.15 22.91
CA GLU A 191 15.27 -12.94 23.12
C GLU A 191 14.06 -12.03 23.32
N CYS A 192 12.84 -12.51 23.00
CA CYS A 192 11.61 -11.72 23.10
C CYS A 192 11.31 -11.28 24.53
N ASN A 193 11.61 -12.12 25.53
CA ASN A 193 11.42 -11.82 26.96
C ASN A 193 12.24 -10.65 27.47
N ALA A 194 13.28 -10.23 26.76
CA ALA A 194 14.02 -9.01 27.05
C ALA A 194 13.28 -7.72 26.63
N VAL A 195 12.20 -7.86 25.85
CA VAL A 195 11.44 -6.75 25.25
C VAL A 195 10.00 -6.70 25.77
N THR A 196 9.34 -7.86 25.94
CA THR A 196 7.91 -7.92 26.29
C THR A 196 7.57 -9.18 27.07
N ASP A 197 6.62 -9.03 28.01
CA ASP A 197 5.96 -10.12 28.74
C ASP A 197 4.51 -10.30 28.28
N GLU A 198 4.17 -9.86 27.08
CA GLU A 198 2.81 -9.81 26.57
C GLU A 198 2.24 -11.22 26.31
N ASP A 199 1.05 -11.49 26.83
CA ASP A 199 0.28 -12.69 26.49
C ASP A 199 -0.48 -12.46 25.18
N VAL A 200 0.17 -12.80 24.08
CA VAL A 200 -0.39 -12.61 22.72
C VAL A 200 -1.70 -13.37 22.53
N ALA A 201 -1.83 -14.56 23.12
CA ALA A 201 -3.06 -15.35 23.01
C ALA A 201 -4.25 -14.58 23.59
N LYS A 202 -4.13 -14.14 24.85
CA LYS A 202 -5.19 -13.38 25.52
C LYS A 202 -5.49 -12.05 24.84
N LYS A 203 -4.45 -11.37 24.31
CA LYS A 203 -4.62 -10.13 23.57
C LYS A 203 -5.48 -10.32 22.33
N TYR A 204 -5.20 -11.33 21.50
CA TYR A 204 -5.99 -11.60 20.30
C TYR A 204 -7.38 -12.14 20.63
N GLU A 205 -7.53 -12.98 21.67
CA GLU A 205 -8.83 -13.40 22.18
C GLU A 205 -9.71 -12.20 22.60
N ALA A 206 -9.11 -11.21 23.29
CA ALA A 206 -9.81 -9.98 23.68
C ALA A 206 -10.24 -9.13 22.47
N TRP A 207 -9.56 -9.24 21.35
CA TRP A 207 -9.97 -8.61 20.09
C TRP A 207 -11.02 -9.42 19.30
N GLY A 208 -11.41 -10.60 19.81
CA GLY A 208 -12.44 -11.44 19.17
C GLY A 208 -11.90 -12.42 18.14
N TRP A 209 -10.63 -12.81 18.22
CA TRP A 209 -10.05 -13.85 17.41
C TRP A 209 -10.24 -15.24 18.03
N LYS A 210 -10.36 -16.25 17.19
CA LYS A 210 -10.09 -17.64 17.59
C LYS A 210 -8.58 -17.83 17.67
N VAL A 211 -8.09 -18.29 18.83
CA VAL A 211 -6.66 -18.57 19.02
C VAL A 211 -6.42 -20.05 19.22
N LEU A 212 -5.43 -20.59 18.54
CA LEU A 212 -4.96 -21.97 18.65
C LEU A 212 -3.45 -21.93 18.90
N THR A 213 -2.96 -22.63 19.93
CA THR A 213 -1.53 -22.76 20.21
C THR A 213 -1.09 -24.19 19.94
N ILE A 214 -0.04 -24.35 19.13
CA ILE A 214 0.44 -25.65 18.65
C ILE A 214 1.96 -25.73 18.67
N ASN A 215 2.49 -26.93 18.56
CA ASN A 215 3.86 -27.15 18.12
C ASN A 215 3.96 -26.80 16.62
N GLY A 216 4.54 -25.64 16.30
CA GLY A 216 4.66 -25.12 14.93
C GLY A 216 5.64 -25.91 14.05
N ASN A 217 6.29 -26.93 14.59
CA ASN A 217 7.17 -27.86 13.87
C ASN A 217 6.61 -29.31 13.83
N ASP A 218 5.33 -29.50 14.13
CA ASP A 218 4.64 -30.76 13.97
C ASP A 218 3.59 -30.68 12.85
N ALA A 219 3.81 -31.43 11.77
CA ALA A 219 2.93 -31.38 10.58
C ALA A 219 1.48 -31.80 10.90
N ASP A 220 1.27 -32.70 11.85
CA ASP A 220 -0.07 -33.14 12.24
C ASP A 220 -0.80 -32.08 13.04
N GLU A 221 -0.14 -31.43 14.02
CA GLU A 221 -0.73 -30.32 14.77
C GLU A 221 -1.02 -29.11 13.86
N ILE A 222 -0.12 -28.77 12.90
CA ILE A 222 -0.36 -27.72 11.90
C ILE A 222 -1.59 -28.05 11.05
N ARG A 223 -1.71 -29.28 10.56
CA ARG A 223 -2.84 -29.74 9.75
C ARG A 223 -4.15 -29.67 10.51
N GLU A 224 -4.17 -30.11 11.77
CA GLU A 224 -5.35 -30.04 12.63
C GLU A 224 -5.77 -28.60 12.90
N ALA A 225 -4.80 -27.71 13.18
CA ALA A 225 -5.06 -26.30 13.41
C ALA A 225 -5.60 -25.58 12.15
N LEU A 226 -5.03 -25.83 10.97
CA LEU A 226 -5.53 -25.27 9.71
C LEU A 226 -6.93 -25.78 9.37
N THR A 227 -7.20 -27.06 9.63
CA THR A 227 -8.53 -27.64 9.44
C THR A 227 -9.55 -27.01 10.38
N ALA A 228 -9.21 -26.85 11.65
CA ALA A 228 -10.05 -26.18 12.65
C ALA A 228 -10.29 -24.71 12.28
N ALA A 229 -9.25 -23.99 11.85
CA ALA A 229 -9.33 -22.59 11.44
C ALA A 229 -10.28 -22.39 10.25
N LYS A 230 -10.25 -23.25 9.25
CA LYS A 230 -11.17 -23.20 8.09
C LYS A 230 -12.63 -23.45 8.46
N ALA A 231 -12.90 -24.11 9.59
CA ALA A 231 -14.25 -24.37 10.09
C ALA A 231 -14.82 -23.20 10.91
N VAL A 232 -13.98 -22.27 11.37
CA VAL A 232 -14.40 -21.10 12.16
C VAL A 232 -15.29 -20.20 11.31
N LYS A 233 -16.35 -19.65 11.94
CA LYS A 233 -17.26 -18.66 11.36
C LYS A 233 -17.28 -17.43 12.26
N ASP A 234 -17.50 -16.28 11.65
CA ASP A 234 -17.70 -14.98 12.32
C ASP A 234 -16.50 -14.40 13.09
N GLN A 235 -15.31 -15.00 12.98
CA GLN A 235 -14.07 -14.46 13.58
C GLN A 235 -12.82 -14.92 12.81
N PRO A 236 -11.75 -14.12 12.77
CA PRO A 236 -10.46 -14.53 12.22
C PRO A 236 -9.79 -15.55 13.17
N THR A 237 -8.84 -16.32 12.65
CA THR A 237 -8.07 -17.28 13.44
C THR A 237 -6.60 -16.93 13.49
N LEU A 238 -6.03 -16.90 14.71
CA LEU A 238 -4.60 -16.86 14.97
C LEU A 238 -4.12 -18.25 15.39
N ILE A 239 -3.17 -18.80 14.65
CA ILE A 239 -2.46 -20.03 15.03
C ILE A 239 -1.09 -19.61 15.57
N ILE A 240 -0.89 -19.76 16.88
CA ILE A 240 0.41 -19.53 17.53
C ILE A 240 1.22 -20.83 17.42
N GLY A 241 2.15 -20.85 16.47
CA GLY A 241 3.06 -21.96 16.28
C GLY A 241 4.34 -21.77 17.10
N LYS A 242 4.54 -22.57 18.14
CA LYS A 242 5.83 -22.62 18.83
C LYS A 242 6.84 -23.33 17.95
N THR A 243 7.74 -22.58 17.35
CA THR A 243 8.75 -23.08 16.42
C THR A 243 10.16 -23.01 17.02
N VAL A 244 11.13 -23.53 16.29
CA VAL A 244 12.54 -23.54 16.69
C VAL A 244 13.35 -22.71 15.70
N MET A 245 13.85 -21.54 16.15
CA MET A 245 14.78 -20.72 15.38
C MET A 245 16.00 -21.58 14.96
N GLY A 246 16.31 -21.64 13.67
CA GLY A 246 17.43 -22.44 13.15
C GLY A 246 17.24 -23.94 13.33
N LYS A 247 16.00 -24.46 13.21
CA LYS A 247 15.73 -25.90 13.41
C LYS A 247 16.63 -26.78 12.55
N GLY A 248 17.34 -27.69 13.19
CA GLY A 248 18.30 -28.61 12.58
C GLY A 248 19.69 -28.03 12.38
N ALA A 249 19.93 -26.75 12.73
CA ALA A 249 21.25 -26.15 12.61
C ALA A 249 22.23 -26.68 13.66
N LEU A 250 23.47 -26.94 13.21
CA LEU A 250 24.58 -27.38 14.03
C LEU A 250 25.74 -26.39 13.94
N LYS A 251 26.53 -26.28 15.02
CA LYS A 251 27.78 -25.55 15.04
C LYS A 251 28.92 -26.36 14.39
N ALA A 252 30.09 -25.74 14.25
CA ALA A 252 31.30 -26.40 13.74
C ALA A 252 31.72 -27.62 14.57
N ASP A 253 31.48 -27.61 15.88
CA ASP A 253 31.71 -28.72 16.82
C ASP A 253 30.59 -29.76 16.85
N LYS A 254 29.60 -29.64 15.98
CA LYS A 254 28.40 -30.48 15.89
C LYS A 254 27.42 -30.35 17.08
N SER A 255 27.62 -29.41 18.00
CA SER A 255 26.60 -29.06 18.99
C SER A 255 25.43 -28.31 18.34
N SER A 256 24.25 -28.28 19.01
CA SER A 256 23.08 -27.57 18.48
C SER A 256 23.35 -26.08 18.34
N TYR A 257 22.92 -25.52 17.20
CA TYR A 257 22.92 -24.07 16.94
C TYR A 257 21.50 -23.49 16.96
N GLU A 258 20.52 -24.31 17.30
CA GLU A 258 19.12 -23.92 17.42
C GLU A 258 18.92 -22.89 18.54
N ARG A 259 17.85 -22.09 18.43
CA ARG A 259 17.45 -21.05 19.42
C ARG A 259 18.55 -20.04 19.74
N ASN A 260 19.37 -19.71 18.75
CA ASN A 260 20.48 -18.77 18.93
C ASN A 260 20.31 -17.56 18.02
N CYS A 261 20.38 -16.34 18.58
CA CYS A 261 20.30 -15.08 17.82
C CYS A 261 21.30 -15.04 16.64
N ALA A 262 22.46 -15.68 16.76
CA ALA A 262 23.44 -15.71 15.69
C ALA A 262 22.95 -16.44 14.42
N THR A 263 21.97 -17.33 14.51
CA THR A 263 21.37 -17.97 13.34
C THR A 263 20.30 -17.09 12.66
N HIS A 264 19.87 -16.02 13.33
CA HIS A 264 18.79 -15.19 12.82
C HIS A 264 19.18 -14.45 11.53
N GLY A 265 20.29 -13.72 11.51
CA GLY A 265 20.59 -12.74 10.46
C GLY A 265 21.97 -12.88 9.80
N ALA A 266 22.60 -14.04 9.88
CA ALA A 266 23.90 -14.30 9.27
C ALA A 266 23.97 -15.72 8.67
N PRO A 267 24.84 -15.95 7.66
CA PRO A 267 25.15 -17.29 7.19
C PRO A 267 25.66 -18.17 8.33
N LEU A 268 25.40 -19.47 8.25
CA LEU A 268 25.90 -20.42 9.25
C LEU A 268 27.43 -20.54 9.23
N GLY A 269 28.01 -20.50 8.02
CA GLY A 269 29.45 -20.42 7.75
C GLY A 269 30.21 -21.76 7.89
N GLY A 270 31.11 -22.03 6.96
CA GLY A 270 32.07 -23.11 7.03
C GLY A 270 31.56 -24.47 7.50
N ASP A 271 32.21 -25.05 8.52
CA ASP A 271 31.84 -26.36 9.06
C ASP A 271 30.47 -26.39 9.69
N ALA A 272 29.93 -25.28 10.21
CA ALA A 272 28.59 -25.22 10.75
C ALA A 272 27.54 -25.42 9.65
N TYR A 273 27.73 -24.79 8.50
CA TYR A 273 26.88 -25.00 7.33
C TYR A 273 26.95 -26.47 6.85
N ILE A 274 28.15 -27.02 6.66
CA ILE A 274 28.38 -28.39 6.21
C ILE A 274 27.69 -29.39 7.18
N ASN A 275 27.90 -29.21 8.47
CA ASN A 275 27.28 -30.07 9.51
C ASN A 275 25.76 -29.96 9.48
N THR A 276 25.22 -28.76 9.28
CA THR A 276 23.76 -28.53 9.21
C THR A 276 23.15 -29.23 8.00
N ILE A 277 23.71 -29.06 6.80
CA ILE A 277 23.19 -29.70 5.59
C ILE A 277 23.22 -31.23 5.71
N ASN A 278 24.34 -31.80 6.22
CA ASN A 278 24.45 -33.24 6.48
C ASN A 278 23.40 -33.72 7.52
N ASN A 279 23.19 -32.94 8.59
CA ASN A 279 22.19 -33.28 9.62
C ASN A 279 20.76 -33.30 9.06
N LEU A 280 20.44 -32.45 8.11
CA LEU A 280 19.15 -32.39 7.41
C LEU A 280 19.05 -33.42 6.27
N GLY A 281 20.10 -34.25 6.06
CA GLY A 281 20.13 -35.27 5.03
C GLY A 281 20.33 -34.75 3.60
N GLY A 282 20.94 -33.56 3.46
CA GLY A 282 21.33 -32.99 2.18
C GLY A 282 22.80 -33.30 1.83
N ASP A 283 23.22 -32.80 0.67
CA ASP A 283 24.60 -32.88 0.18
C ASP A 283 25.21 -31.46 0.16
N PRO A 284 26.18 -31.14 1.03
CA PRO A 284 26.81 -29.82 1.06
C PRO A 284 27.52 -29.42 -0.24
N GLU A 285 27.99 -30.39 -1.03
CA GLU A 285 28.66 -30.15 -2.31
C GLU A 285 27.65 -29.84 -3.44
N ASN A 286 26.40 -30.30 -3.29
CA ASN A 286 25.32 -30.06 -4.22
C ASN A 286 23.99 -29.79 -3.51
N PRO A 287 23.87 -28.66 -2.78
CA PRO A 287 22.75 -28.43 -1.87
C PRO A 287 21.45 -27.98 -2.57
N PHE A 288 21.55 -27.48 -3.81
CA PHE A 288 20.36 -27.06 -4.57
C PHE A 288 19.74 -28.23 -5.29
N GLN A 289 19.03 -29.08 -4.50
CA GLN A 289 18.32 -30.26 -4.99
C GLN A 289 16.93 -30.33 -4.36
N ILE A 290 15.97 -30.90 -5.13
CA ILE A 290 14.69 -31.33 -4.59
C ILE A 290 14.78 -32.86 -4.44
N PHE A 291 14.47 -33.36 -3.25
CA PHE A 291 14.45 -34.80 -3.00
C PHE A 291 13.38 -35.48 -3.84
N PRO A 292 13.64 -36.68 -4.40
CA PRO A 292 12.68 -37.36 -5.29
C PRO A 292 11.29 -37.50 -4.68
N GLU A 293 11.20 -37.92 -3.43
CA GLU A 293 9.94 -38.10 -2.69
C GLU A 293 9.20 -36.78 -2.45
N VAL A 294 9.93 -35.68 -2.29
CA VAL A 294 9.36 -34.32 -2.17
C VAL A 294 8.86 -33.81 -3.51
N ALA A 295 9.60 -34.09 -4.58
CA ALA A 295 9.16 -33.77 -5.96
C ALA A 295 7.84 -34.50 -6.29
N GLU A 296 7.72 -35.79 -5.88
CA GLU A 296 6.48 -36.56 -6.05
C GLU A 296 5.32 -35.98 -5.23
N LEU A 297 5.55 -35.56 -3.98
CA LEU A 297 4.54 -34.90 -3.14
C LEU A 297 3.97 -33.65 -3.82
N TYR A 298 4.83 -32.76 -4.29
CA TYR A 298 4.38 -31.50 -4.93
C TYR A 298 3.81 -31.74 -6.33
N ALA A 299 4.27 -32.74 -7.05
CA ALA A 299 3.65 -33.17 -8.31
C ALA A 299 2.21 -33.68 -8.10
N ALA A 300 2.00 -34.52 -7.10
CA ALA A 300 0.67 -35.00 -6.72
C ALA A 300 -0.25 -33.85 -6.29
N ARG A 301 0.27 -32.89 -5.49
CA ARG A 301 -0.48 -31.69 -5.13
C ARG A 301 -0.87 -30.85 -6.34
N ARG A 302 0.01 -30.71 -7.32
CA ARG A 302 -0.26 -29.97 -8.55
C ARG A 302 -1.43 -30.56 -9.31
N GLU A 303 -1.50 -31.90 -9.45
CA GLU A 303 -2.63 -32.57 -10.12
C GLU A 303 -3.93 -32.44 -9.32
N GLU A 304 -3.88 -32.53 -7.98
CA GLU A 304 -5.03 -32.24 -7.13
C GLU A 304 -5.55 -30.79 -7.31
N LEU A 305 -4.64 -29.82 -7.32
CA LEU A 305 -5.00 -28.42 -7.54
C LEU A 305 -5.67 -28.21 -8.91
N LYS A 306 -5.17 -28.83 -9.98
CA LYS A 306 -5.81 -28.78 -11.30
C LYS A 306 -7.25 -29.28 -11.25
N ALA A 307 -7.51 -30.37 -10.54
CA ALA A 307 -8.86 -30.90 -10.37
C ALA A 307 -9.78 -29.94 -9.60
N ILE A 308 -9.32 -29.41 -8.46
CA ILE A 308 -10.07 -28.42 -7.65
C ILE A 308 -10.38 -27.17 -8.48
N VAL A 309 -9.39 -26.66 -9.21
CA VAL A 309 -9.54 -25.45 -10.02
C VAL A 309 -10.50 -25.68 -11.18
N ALA A 310 -10.44 -26.85 -11.84
CA ALA A 310 -11.38 -27.22 -12.91
C ALA A 310 -12.84 -27.23 -12.39
N GLU A 311 -13.08 -27.78 -11.20
CA GLU A 311 -14.41 -27.74 -10.57
C GLU A 311 -14.86 -26.31 -10.28
N ARG A 312 -13.97 -25.44 -9.77
CA ARG A 312 -14.29 -24.02 -9.51
C ARG A 312 -14.56 -23.23 -10.79
N TYR A 313 -13.80 -23.49 -11.87
CA TYR A 313 -14.09 -22.89 -13.18
C TYR A 313 -15.44 -23.35 -13.75
N ALA A 314 -15.77 -24.63 -13.62
CA ALA A 314 -17.08 -25.15 -14.03
C ALA A 314 -18.21 -24.48 -13.23
N ALA A 315 -18.09 -24.40 -11.91
CA ALA A 315 -19.05 -23.71 -11.06
C ALA A 315 -19.21 -22.21 -11.43
N LYS A 316 -18.09 -21.52 -11.68
CA LYS A 316 -18.09 -20.13 -12.16
C LYS A 316 -18.81 -19.99 -13.51
N ALA A 317 -18.60 -20.92 -14.44
CA ALA A 317 -19.26 -20.89 -15.73
C ALA A 317 -20.78 -21.06 -15.62
N GLU A 318 -21.26 -21.95 -14.76
CA GLU A 318 -22.71 -22.10 -14.50
C GLU A 318 -23.28 -20.87 -13.78
N TRP A 319 -22.55 -20.31 -12.79
CA TRP A 319 -22.93 -19.05 -12.14
C TRP A 319 -23.02 -17.90 -13.15
N ALA A 320 -22.07 -17.79 -14.08
CA ALA A 320 -22.07 -16.73 -15.10
C ALA A 320 -23.25 -16.83 -16.06
N LYS A 321 -23.70 -18.06 -16.40
CA LYS A 321 -24.91 -18.27 -17.18
C LYS A 321 -26.18 -17.82 -16.42
N ALA A 322 -26.22 -18.08 -15.13
CA ALA A 322 -27.33 -17.68 -14.27
C ALA A 322 -27.33 -16.17 -13.94
N HIS A 323 -26.15 -15.54 -13.93
CA HIS A 323 -25.95 -14.14 -13.54
C HIS A 323 -25.06 -13.37 -14.54
N PRO A 324 -25.49 -13.22 -15.82
CA PRO A 324 -24.62 -12.65 -16.87
C PRO A 324 -24.16 -11.21 -16.61
N GLU A 325 -25.00 -10.39 -15.96
CA GLU A 325 -24.65 -9.01 -15.58
C GLU A 325 -23.57 -8.96 -14.48
N LEU A 326 -23.69 -9.84 -13.46
CA LEU A 326 -22.68 -9.93 -12.40
C LEU A 326 -21.35 -10.50 -12.94
N ALA A 327 -21.42 -11.44 -13.88
CA ALA A 327 -20.23 -12.00 -14.53
C ALA A 327 -19.48 -10.91 -15.32
N ALA A 328 -20.20 -10.08 -16.08
CA ALA A 328 -19.62 -8.95 -16.79
C ALA A 328 -19.01 -7.90 -15.82
N LYS A 329 -19.66 -7.62 -14.70
CA LYS A 329 -19.11 -6.75 -13.65
C LYS A 329 -17.85 -7.34 -13.04
N MET A 330 -17.83 -8.62 -12.70
CA MET A 330 -16.66 -9.31 -12.15
C MET A 330 -15.47 -9.22 -13.12
N GLU A 331 -15.67 -9.52 -14.39
CA GLU A 331 -14.64 -9.42 -15.41
C GLU A 331 -14.09 -7.99 -15.51
N PHE A 332 -14.98 -6.99 -15.55
CA PHE A 332 -14.60 -5.59 -15.58
C PHE A 332 -13.81 -5.17 -14.32
N TRP A 333 -14.27 -5.54 -13.12
CA TRP A 333 -13.62 -5.16 -11.87
C TRP A 333 -12.19 -5.71 -11.74
N PHE A 334 -11.93 -6.90 -12.28
CA PHE A 334 -10.58 -7.50 -12.28
C PHE A 334 -9.72 -7.10 -13.49
N SER A 335 -10.25 -6.31 -14.43
CA SER A 335 -9.52 -5.91 -15.64
C SER A 335 -8.57 -4.72 -15.47
N ASN A 336 -8.59 -4.04 -14.30
CA ASN A 336 -7.88 -2.76 -14.04
C ASN A 336 -8.27 -1.62 -15.01
N GLN A 337 -9.41 -1.71 -15.66
CA GLN A 337 -9.93 -0.63 -16.50
C GLN A 337 -10.55 0.47 -15.67
N THR A 338 -10.44 1.70 -16.14
CA THR A 338 -11.09 2.86 -15.53
C THR A 338 -12.61 2.73 -15.65
N PRO A 339 -13.38 2.88 -14.56
CA PRO A 339 -14.83 2.86 -14.62
C PRO A 339 -15.37 4.05 -15.43
N LYS A 340 -16.49 3.82 -16.09
CA LYS A 340 -17.21 4.90 -16.79
C LYS A 340 -17.94 5.77 -15.77
N ILE A 341 -17.55 7.03 -15.69
CA ILE A 341 -18.12 8.00 -14.75
C ILE A 341 -18.65 9.19 -15.55
N ASN A 342 -19.86 9.63 -15.23
CA ASN A 342 -20.43 10.83 -15.84
C ASN A 342 -19.92 12.08 -15.11
N TRP A 343 -18.73 12.56 -15.50
CA TRP A 343 -18.08 13.74 -14.93
C TRP A 343 -18.84 15.04 -15.18
N GLU A 344 -19.57 15.14 -16.30
CA GLU A 344 -20.33 16.32 -16.68
C GLU A 344 -21.58 16.51 -15.82
N ALA A 345 -22.07 15.47 -15.15
CA ALA A 345 -23.19 15.55 -14.21
C ALA A 345 -22.79 16.03 -12.81
N ILE A 346 -21.50 16.30 -12.58
CA ILE A 346 -21.01 16.76 -11.28
C ILE A 346 -21.11 18.29 -11.22
N GLU A 347 -22.11 18.78 -10.51
CA GLU A 347 -22.30 20.22 -10.29
C GLU A 347 -21.59 20.63 -8.99
N GLN A 348 -20.61 21.51 -9.12
CA GLN A 348 -19.85 22.03 -7.98
C GLN A 348 -20.47 23.35 -7.47
N LYS A 349 -20.40 23.55 -6.16
CA LYS A 349 -20.76 24.82 -5.54
C LYS A 349 -19.59 25.79 -5.64
N ALA A 350 -19.71 26.82 -6.46
CA ALA A 350 -18.67 27.83 -6.62
C ALA A 350 -18.25 28.45 -5.27
N GLY A 351 -16.96 28.71 -5.11
CA GLY A 351 -16.40 29.33 -3.92
C GLY A 351 -16.37 28.42 -2.69
N ALA A 352 -16.56 27.12 -2.83
CA ALA A 352 -16.46 26.18 -1.72
C ALA A 352 -15.01 25.73 -1.49
N ALA A 353 -14.75 25.10 -0.34
CA ALA A 353 -13.48 24.42 -0.07
C ALA A 353 -13.30 23.21 -0.99
N THR A 354 -12.07 22.91 -1.41
CA THR A 354 -11.82 21.76 -2.30
C THR A 354 -12.11 20.43 -1.62
N ARG A 355 -12.02 20.30 -0.27
CA ARG A 355 -12.53 19.11 0.43
C ARG A 355 -14.05 18.94 0.28
N ALA A 356 -14.83 20.04 0.22
CA ALA A 356 -16.27 19.96 0.01
C ALA A 356 -16.59 19.57 -1.44
N ALA A 357 -15.82 20.07 -2.40
CA ALA A 357 -15.89 19.66 -3.79
C ALA A 357 -15.55 18.16 -3.94
N SER A 358 -14.55 17.67 -3.23
CA SER A 358 -14.23 16.24 -3.16
C SER A 358 -15.40 15.41 -2.62
N ALA A 359 -16.12 15.89 -1.59
CA ALA A 359 -17.32 15.21 -1.08
C ALA A 359 -18.40 15.08 -2.14
N THR A 360 -18.60 16.13 -2.96
CA THR A 360 -19.55 16.10 -4.09
C THR A 360 -19.16 15.00 -5.09
N VAL A 361 -17.90 14.93 -5.48
CA VAL A 361 -17.38 13.88 -6.38
C VAL A 361 -17.57 12.49 -5.75
N LEU A 362 -17.16 12.31 -4.49
CA LEU A 362 -17.28 11.05 -3.77
C LEU A 362 -18.74 10.56 -3.68
N GLY A 363 -19.71 11.49 -3.54
CA GLY A 363 -21.13 11.16 -3.56
C GLY A 363 -21.60 10.61 -4.91
N VAL A 364 -21.03 11.07 -6.02
CA VAL A 364 -21.30 10.54 -7.37
C VAL A 364 -20.60 9.20 -7.57
N LEU A 365 -19.32 9.10 -7.17
CA LEU A 365 -18.56 7.85 -7.27
C LEU A 365 -19.24 6.71 -6.50
N ALA A 366 -19.80 6.98 -5.31
CA ALA A 366 -20.52 5.99 -4.53
C ALA A 366 -21.73 5.36 -5.25
N THR A 367 -22.30 6.07 -6.22
CA THR A 367 -23.45 5.59 -7.00
C THR A 367 -23.09 5.02 -8.36
N GLN A 368 -21.91 5.33 -8.88
CA GLN A 368 -21.49 4.93 -10.23
C GLN A 368 -20.36 3.90 -10.24
N VAL A 369 -19.63 3.74 -9.14
CA VAL A 369 -18.45 2.85 -9.03
C VAL A 369 -18.71 1.82 -7.93
N GLU A 370 -19.41 0.75 -8.28
CA GLU A 370 -19.93 -0.25 -7.33
C GLU A 370 -18.82 -1.03 -6.59
N ASN A 371 -17.60 -1.07 -7.14
CA ASN A 371 -16.44 -1.75 -6.55
C ASN A 371 -15.46 -0.80 -5.85
N MET A 372 -15.86 0.44 -5.57
CA MET A 372 -15.04 1.37 -4.78
C MET A 372 -15.28 1.16 -3.28
N ILE A 373 -14.21 1.18 -2.52
CA ILE A 373 -14.22 1.17 -1.05
C ILE A 373 -13.51 2.43 -0.57
N VAL A 374 -14.17 3.19 0.32
CA VAL A 374 -13.59 4.38 0.95
C VAL A 374 -13.39 4.12 2.44
N ALA A 375 -12.27 4.56 2.98
CA ALA A 375 -11.94 4.48 4.40
C ALA A 375 -11.68 5.86 5.00
N SER A 376 -11.88 6.01 6.30
CA SER A 376 -11.47 7.19 7.06
C SER A 376 -10.91 6.81 8.43
N ALA A 377 -9.92 7.60 8.89
CA ALA A 377 -9.31 7.47 10.21
C ALA A 377 -10.08 8.29 11.27
N ASP A 378 -11.37 7.99 11.43
CA ASP A 378 -12.31 8.67 12.35
C ASP A 378 -12.53 10.17 12.06
N LEU A 379 -12.33 10.60 10.82
CA LEU A 379 -12.40 12.01 10.40
C LEU A 379 -13.41 12.26 9.28
N SER A 380 -14.25 11.29 8.91
CA SER A 380 -15.08 11.33 7.70
C SER A 380 -15.97 12.57 7.57
N ASN A 381 -16.48 13.10 8.68
CA ASN A 381 -17.25 14.33 8.72
C ASN A 381 -16.42 15.60 8.45
N SER A 382 -15.11 15.55 8.67
CA SER A 382 -14.18 16.66 8.51
C SER A 382 -13.30 16.52 7.26
N ASP A 383 -12.74 15.36 6.98
CA ASP A 383 -12.01 15.07 5.74
C ASP A 383 -12.96 14.94 4.53
N LYS A 384 -14.25 14.95 4.78
CA LYS A 384 -15.34 14.93 3.79
C LYS A 384 -15.48 13.62 3.00
N THR A 385 -14.88 12.54 3.45
CA THR A 385 -15.17 11.20 2.92
C THR A 385 -16.60 10.76 3.24
N ASP A 386 -17.29 11.45 4.17
CA ASP A 386 -18.71 11.28 4.43
C ASP A 386 -19.61 11.55 3.22
N GLY A 387 -19.11 12.25 2.20
CA GLY A 387 -19.78 12.39 0.91
C GLY A 387 -20.06 11.04 0.25
N PHE A 388 -19.11 10.10 0.39
CA PHE A 388 -19.28 8.70 -0.04
C PHE A 388 -20.18 7.92 0.95
N LEU A 389 -19.87 8.00 2.25
CA LEU A 389 -20.58 7.25 3.29
C LEU A 389 -22.09 7.51 3.30
N LYS A 390 -22.54 8.73 3.02
CA LYS A 390 -23.97 9.09 2.93
C LYS A 390 -24.75 8.37 1.82
N LYS A 391 -24.06 7.73 0.89
CA LYS A 391 -24.66 6.97 -0.22
C LYS A 391 -24.55 5.45 -0.04
N THR A 392 -23.86 5.01 1.01
CA THR A 392 -23.65 3.61 1.38
C THR A 392 -23.73 3.47 2.90
N HIS A 393 -23.17 2.41 3.46
CA HIS A 393 -22.97 2.26 4.91
C HIS A 393 -21.60 1.66 5.22
N ALA A 394 -21.19 1.76 6.47
CA ALA A 394 -19.93 1.21 6.92
C ALA A 394 -20.00 -0.32 7.07
N PHE A 395 -18.87 -0.98 6.89
CA PHE A 395 -18.73 -2.40 7.23
C PHE A 395 -18.98 -2.63 8.72
N THR A 396 -19.66 -3.70 9.03
CA THR A 396 -19.83 -4.21 10.39
C THR A 396 -19.58 -5.72 10.40
N LYS A 397 -19.50 -6.30 11.60
CA LYS A 397 -19.33 -7.75 11.75
C LYS A 397 -20.44 -8.49 11.00
N GLY A 398 -20.06 -9.27 10.00
CA GLY A 398 -20.97 -10.07 9.17
C GLY A 398 -21.68 -9.31 8.04
N ASP A 399 -21.55 -7.97 7.96
CA ASP A 399 -22.12 -7.18 6.87
C ASP A 399 -21.06 -6.43 6.08
N PHE A 400 -20.84 -6.86 4.84
CA PHE A 400 -19.93 -6.28 3.86
C PHE A 400 -20.67 -5.79 2.59
N THR A 401 -22.00 -5.60 2.69
CA THR A 401 -22.83 -5.06 1.61
C THR A 401 -22.66 -3.55 1.44
N GLY A 402 -22.20 -2.85 2.49
CA GLY A 402 -21.72 -1.48 2.40
C GLY A 402 -20.39 -1.35 1.62
N ALA A 403 -19.83 -0.13 1.61
CA ALA A 403 -18.60 0.18 0.90
C ALA A 403 -17.69 1.17 1.65
N PHE A 404 -17.86 1.27 2.97
CA PHE A 404 -17.08 2.20 3.78
C PHE A 404 -16.40 1.49 4.96
N LEU A 405 -15.10 1.77 5.15
CA LEU A 405 -14.32 1.26 6.27
C LEU A 405 -14.11 2.35 7.32
N GLN A 406 -14.69 2.17 8.50
CA GLN A 406 -14.33 2.95 9.69
C GLN A 406 -13.08 2.35 10.31
N ALA A 407 -11.91 2.92 10.00
CA ALA A 407 -10.64 2.38 10.45
C ALA A 407 -10.31 2.72 11.91
N GLY A 408 -10.97 3.75 12.46
CA GLY A 408 -10.60 4.37 13.71
C GLY A 408 -9.32 5.23 13.56
N VAL A 409 -8.82 5.80 14.65
CA VAL A 409 -7.60 6.62 14.64
C VAL A 409 -6.38 5.72 14.50
N ALA A 410 -6.14 5.26 13.26
CA ALA A 410 -5.10 4.30 12.92
C ALA A 410 -4.72 4.45 11.42
N GLU A 411 -4.08 5.56 11.06
CA GLU A 411 -3.80 5.97 9.69
C GLU A 411 -2.91 4.96 8.95
N LEU A 412 -1.88 4.44 9.60
CA LEU A 412 -0.99 3.44 8.99
C LEU A 412 -1.72 2.12 8.71
N THR A 413 -2.51 1.65 9.67
CA THR A 413 -3.36 0.45 9.49
C THR A 413 -4.34 0.64 8.34
N MET A 414 -5.03 1.79 8.30
CA MET A 414 -5.97 2.14 7.24
C MET A 414 -5.31 2.11 5.85
N ALA A 415 -4.16 2.78 5.72
CA ALA A 415 -3.42 2.83 4.47
C ALA A 415 -2.95 1.44 4.02
N CYS A 416 -2.42 0.63 4.93
CA CYS A 416 -2.00 -0.74 4.62
C CYS A 416 -3.19 -1.65 4.27
N CYS A 417 -4.34 -1.51 4.93
CA CYS A 417 -5.56 -2.23 4.52
C CYS A 417 -5.98 -1.84 3.09
N CYS A 418 -5.93 -0.56 2.73
CA CYS A 418 -6.24 -0.13 1.36
C CYS A 418 -5.25 -0.69 0.34
N ILE A 419 -3.95 -0.78 0.68
CA ILE A 419 -2.96 -1.47 -0.15
C ILE A 419 -3.32 -2.95 -0.31
N GLY A 420 -3.67 -3.63 0.78
CA GLY A 420 -4.11 -5.02 0.75
C GLY A 420 -5.36 -5.26 -0.11
N MET A 421 -6.31 -4.32 -0.09
CA MET A 421 -7.48 -4.33 -0.97
C MET A 421 -7.05 -4.21 -2.45
N ALA A 422 -6.10 -3.31 -2.76
CA ALA A 422 -5.56 -3.15 -4.11
C ALA A 422 -4.79 -4.40 -4.58
N LEU A 423 -3.99 -5.03 -3.70
CA LEU A 423 -3.28 -6.29 -3.96
C LEU A 423 -4.26 -7.44 -4.23
N HIS A 424 -5.39 -7.48 -3.53
CA HIS A 424 -6.46 -8.45 -3.82
C HIS A 424 -6.99 -8.28 -5.25
N GLY A 425 -7.17 -7.04 -5.68
CA GLY A 425 -7.80 -6.72 -6.96
C GLY A 425 -9.33 -6.77 -6.90
N GLY A 426 -9.96 -6.34 -7.99
CA GLY A 426 -11.42 -6.29 -8.10
C GLY A 426 -12.06 -5.09 -7.40
N VAL A 427 -11.31 -4.29 -6.64
CA VAL A 427 -11.79 -3.13 -5.89
C VAL A 427 -10.91 -1.90 -6.11
N ILE A 428 -11.48 -0.71 -5.93
CA ILE A 428 -10.79 0.57 -6.01
C ILE A 428 -10.76 1.19 -4.61
N PRO A 429 -9.65 1.09 -3.86
CA PRO A 429 -9.56 1.62 -2.51
C PRO A 429 -9.18 3.10 -2.49
N ALA A 430 -9.83 3.85 -1.59
CA ALA A 430 -9.45 5.20 -1.22
C ALA A 430 -9.48 5.36 0.31
N CYS A 431 -8.64 6.23 0.86
CA CYS A 431 -8.65 6.50 2.30
C CYS A 431 -8.34 7.96 2.61
N GLY A 432 -9.03 8.49 3.63
CA GLY A 432 -8.98 9.89 4.02
C GLY A 432 -8.49 10.14 5.44
N THR A 433 -7.74 11.25 5.59
CA THR A 433 -7.36 11.85 6.86
C THR A 433 -6.92 13.32 6.63
N PHE A 434 -6.46 14.03 7.68
CA PHE A 434 -5.83 15.33 7.51
C PHE A 434 -4.41 15.20 6.96
N PHE A 435 -3.98 16.20 6.19
CA PHE A 435 -2.72 16.11 5.47
C PHE A 435 -1.49 16.01 6.39
N VAL A 436 -1.49 16.69 7.52
CA VAL A 436 -0.41 16.55 8.51
C VAL A 436 -0.23 15.11 8.99
N PHE A 437 -1.32 14.33 9.07
CA PHE A 437 -1.28 12.92 9.48
C PHE A 437 -0.85 11.97 8.35
N SER A 438 -0.54 12.48 7.16
CA SER A 438 0.21 11.72 6.16
C SER A 438 1.56 11.25 6.70
N ASP A 439 2.09 11.91 7.75
CA ASP A 439 3.30 11.49 8.45
C ASP A 439 3.18 10.09 9.05
N TYR A 440 2.02 9.74 9.60
CA TYR A 440 1.74 8.37 10.06
C TYR A 440 1.63 7.37 8.90
N MET A 441 1.25 7.82 7.70
CA MET A 441 0.99 6.96 6.54
C MET A 441 2.22 6.76 5.64
N LYS A 442 3.27 7.54 5.77
CA LYS A 442 4.44 7.53 4.86
C LYS A 442 5.04 6.16 4.58
N PRO A 443 5.24 5.27 5.57
CA PRO A 443 5.73 3.93 5.30
C PRO A 443 4.83 3.15 4.34
N ALA A 444 3.51 3.25 4.51
CA ALA A 444 2.53 2.63 3.63
C ALA A 444 2.49 3.28 2.24
N VAL A 445 2.54 4.62 2.16
CA VAL A 445 2.60 5.35 0.89
C VAL A 445 3.80 4.92 0.07
N ARG A 446 4.97 4.77 0.72
CA ARG A 446 6.18 4.25 0.06
C ARG A 446 5.98 2.83 -0.47
N MET A 447 5.33 1.96 0.30
CA MET A 447 5.05 0.58 -0.13
C MET A 447 4.03 0.55 -1.27
N ALA A 448 2.99 1.38 -1.24
CA ALA A 448 2.05 1.51 -2.35
C ALA A 448 2.76 1.93 -3.66
N ALA A 449 3.69 2.90 -3.57
CA ALA A 449 4.47 3.36 -4.70
C ALA A 449 5.43 2.27 -5.24
N LEU A 450 6.12 1.56 -4.34
CA LEU A 450 7.05 0.48 -4.69
C LEU A 450 6.33 -0.70 -5.38
N MET A 451 5.14 -1.06 -4.89
CA MET A 451 4.30 -2.14 -5.45
C MET A 451 3.40 -1.68 -6.60
N GLU A 452 3.42 -0.39 -6.95
CA GLU A 452 2.56 0.19 -8.00
C GLU A 452 1.05 0.00 -7.72
N MET A 453 0.64 0.14 -6.45
CA MET A 453 -0.75 -0.06 -6.04
C MET A 453 -1.56 1.24 -6.17
N PRO A 454 -2.69 1.24 -6.93
CA PRO A 454 -3.43 2.46 -7.28
C PRO A 454 -4.39 2.93 -6.17
N VAL A 455 -3.92 3.01 -4.94
CA VAL A 455 -4.66 3.56 -3.80
C VAL A 455 -4.84 5.07 -3.96
N LYS A 456 -6.03 5.59 -3.64
CA LYS A 456 -6.33 7.03 -3.63
C LYS A 456 -6.23 7.56 -2.20
N PHE A 457 -5.15 8.29 -1.90
CA PHE A 457 -4.96 8.94 -0.61
C PHE A 457 -5.62 10.32 -0.65
N ILE A 458 -6.60 10.54 0.20
CA ILE A 458 -7.38 11.78 0.31
C ILE A 458 -6.89 12.51 1.54
N TRP A 459 -6.17 13.62 1.34
CA TRP A 459 -5.63 14.43 2.42
C TRP A 459 -6.22 15.82 2.41
N THR A 460 -6.93 16.16 3.49
CA THR A 460 -7.56 17.47 3.65
C THR A 460 -6.81 18.33 4.66
N HIS A 461 -7.20 19.61 4.79
CA HIS A 461 -6.48 20.53 5.68
C HIS A 461 -5.04 20.74 5.20
N ASP A 462 -4.94 21.21 3.96
CA ASP A 462 -3.75 21.18 3.10
C ASP A 462 -2.58 22.05 3.58
N ALA A 463 -2.81 23.05 4.45
CA ALA A 463 -1.79 24.02 4.86
C ALA A 463 -2.19 24.75 6.17
N PHE A 464 -1.45 25.81 6.56
CA PHE A 464 -1.64 26.59 7.78
C PHE A 464 -3.07 27.18 7.95
N ARG A 465 -3.86 27.28 6.88
CA ARG A 465 -5.27 27.71 6.92
C ARG A 465 -6.20 26.70 7.60
N VAL A 466 -5.65 25.64 8.19
CA VAL A 466 -6.32 24.86 9.25
C VAL A 466 -6.76 25.79 10.38
N GLY A 467 -5.91 26.74 10.73
CA GLY A 467 -6.29 27.88 11.56
C GLY A 467 -6.17 27.61 13.05
N GLU A 468 -7.30 27.58 13.73
CA GLU A 468 -7.37 27.58 15.20
C GLU A 468 -6.76 26.34 15.85
N ASP A 469 -6.71 25.21 15.15
CA ASP A 469 -6.07 23.96 15.63
C ASP A 469 -4.54 24.10 15.80
N GLY A 470 -3.93 25.02 15.04
CA GLY A 470 -2.54 25.43 15.21
C GLY A 470 -1.49 24.46 14.67
N PRO A 471 -0.22 24.63 15.07
CA PRO A 471 0.94 24.00 14.43
C PRO A 471 0.91 22.47 14.38
N THR A 472 0.25 21.81 15.32
CA THR A 472 0.15 20.33 15.34
C THR A 472 -0.74 19.78 14.24
N HIS A 473 -1.56 20.63 13.60
CA HIS A 473 -2.51 20.25 12.54
C HIS A 473 -2.23 20.96 11.22
N GLU A 474 -1.26 21.87 11.20
CA GLU A 474 -0.90 22.69 10.05
C GLU A 474 0.28 22.10 9.26
N PRO A 475 0.05 21.48 8.07
CA PRO A 475 1.13 21.00 7.24
C PRO A 475 2.03 22.15 6.75
N VAL A 476 3.32 21.94 6.79
CA VAL A 476 4.34 22.86 6.24
C VAL A 476 5.30 22.09 5.33
N GLU A 477 5.94 21.05 5.87
CA GLU A 477 6.90 20.20 5.16
C GLU A 477 6.26 19.02 4.44
N GLN A 478 5.01 18.66 4.75
CA GLN A 478 4.36 17.47 4.21
C GLN A 478 4.21 17.54 2.69
N GLU A 479 3.89 18.72 2.12
CA GLU A 479 3.78 18.86 0.67
C GLU A 479 5.13 18.56 -0.02
N ALA A 480 6.23 19.13 0.48
CA ALA A 480 7.57 18.86 -0.04
C ALA A 480 7.91 17.36 -0.01
N GLN A 481 7.59 16.69 1.10
CA GLN A 481 7.85 15.26 1.29
C GLN A 481 7.05 14.39 0.31
N ILE A 482 5.78 14.71 0.08
CA ILE A 482 4.92 13.95 -0.85
C ILE A 482 5.31 14.24 -2.31
N ARG A 483 5.68 15.49 -2.64
CA ARG A 483 6.16 15.83 -3.99
C ARG A 483 7.49 15.16 -4.36
N LEU A 484 8.29 14.72 -3.38
CA LEU A 484 9.44 13.86 -3.68
C LEU A 484 9.00 12.51 -4.30
N MET A 485 7.84 11.98 -3.93
CA MET A 485 7.32 10.73 -4.49
C MET A 485 6.94 10.86 -5.97
N GLU A 486 6.47 12.03 -6.42
CA GLU A 486 6.22 12.25 -7.85
C GLU A 486 7.49 12.46 -8.69
N LYS A 487 8.64 12.76 -8.04
CA LYS A 487 9.97 12.88 -8.67
C LYS A 487 10.73 11.56 -8.67
N LEU A 488 10.44 10.66 -7.73
CA LEU A 488 11.01 9.32 -7.68
C LEU A 488 10.42 8.46 -8.81
N LYS A 489 11.30 7.76 -9.53
CA LYS A 489 10.88 6.79 -10.56
C LYS A 489 10.68 5.41 -9.95
N ASN A 490 9.62 4.73 -10.34
CA ASN A 490 9.47 3.31 -10.06
C ASN A 490 10.37 2.47 -11.00
N HIS A 491 10.40 1.15 -10.81
CA HIS A 491 11.24 0.25 -11.59
C HIS A 491 10.89 0.21 -13.10
N LYS A 492 9.69 0.69 -13.48
CA LYS A 492 9.27 0.83 -14.89
C LYS A 492 9.61 2.21 -15.49
N GLY A 493 10.25 3.08 -14.72
CA GLY A 493 10.66 4.43 -15.17
C GLY A 493 9.55 5.48 -15.12
N HIS A 494 8.37 5.16 -14.58
CA HIS A 494 7.29 6.13 -14.36
C HIS A 494 7.44 6.85 -13.03
N ASN A 495 6.78 8.01 -12.87
CA ASN A 495 6.66 8.66 -11.57
C ASN A 495 6.00 7.70 -10.58
N SER A 496 6.58 7.54 -9.40
CA SER A 496 6.10 6.55 -8.45
C SER A 496 4.76 6.89 -7.79
N MET A 497 4.32 8.15 -7.92
CA MET A 497 3.05 8.64 -7.40
C MET A 497 2.50 9.78 -8.26
N LEU A 498 1.19 9.87 -8.40
CA LEU A 498 0.49 11.04 -8.92
C LEU A 498 0.11 11.95 -7.73
N VAL A 499 0.56 13.20 -7.73
CA VAL A 499 0.24 14.18 -6.67
C VAL A 499 -0.57 15.30 -7.26
N LEU A 500 -1.74 15.59 -6.67
CA LEU A 500 -2.70 16.59 -7.14
C LEU A 500 -3.15 17.49 -5.98
N ARG A 501 -2.93 18.80 -6.13
CA ARG A 501 -3.39 19.83 -5.19
C ARG A 501 -4.17 20.90 -5.96
N PRO A 502 -5.49 20.72 -6.12
CA PRO A 502 -6.32 21.59 -6.96
C PRO A 502 -6.57 22.97 -6.34
N ALA A 503 -6.69 23.98 -7.19
CA ALA A 503 -6.84 25.38 -6.82
C ALA A 503 -8.29 25.79 -6.52
N ASP A 504 -9.27 25.08 -7.06
CA ASP A 504 -10.70 25.34 -6.82
C ASP A 504 -11.57 24.08 -6.99
N VAL A 505 -12.87 24.28 -6.97
CA VAL A 505 -13.85 23.18 -7.02
C VAL A 505 -13.90 22.46 -8.37
N GLU A 506 -13.70 23.19 -9.47
CA GLU A 506 -13.70 22.62 -10.82
C GLU A 506 -12.39 21.86 -11.09
N GLU A 507 -11.25 22.43 -10.71
CA GLU A 507 -9.97 21.71 -10.78
C GLU A 507 -9.97 20.47 -9.88
N THR A 508 -10.74 20.47 -8.76
CA THR A 508 -10.95 19.30 -7.91
C THR A 508 -11.66 18.16 -8.65
N THR A 509 -12.66 18.48 -9.46
CA THR A 509 -13.35 17.48 -10.30
C THR A 509 -12.38 16.85 -11.31
N GLN A 510 -11.52 17.69 -11.96
CA GLN A 510 -10.49 17.18 -12.86
C GLN A 510 -9.43 16.35 -12.13
N ALA A 511 -9.02 16.76 -10.92
CA ALA A 511 -8.09 15.99 -10.11
C ALA A 511 -8.63 14.58 -9.78
N TRP A 512 -9.91 14.47 -9.42
CA TRP A 512 -10.56 13.18 -9.20
C TRP A 512 -10.65 12.34 -10.49
N LYS A 513 -10.92 12.97 -11.63
CA LYS A 513 -10.92 12.28 -12.92
C LYS A 513 -9.55 11.65 -13.19
N LEU A 514 -8.48 12.41 -13.06
CA LEU A 514 -7.10 11.93 -13.21
C LEU A 514 -6.77 10.83 -12.19
N ALA A 515 -7.24 10.97 -10.94
CA ALA A 515 -7.07 9.95 -9.91
C ALA A 515 -7.73 8.63 -10.28
N MET A 516 -8.95 8.65 -10.82
CA MET A 516 -9.66 7.45 -11.25
C MET A 516 -9.06 6.83 -12.51
N GLU A 517 -8.49 7.61 -13.40
CA GLU A 517 -7.76 7.17 -14.59
C GLU A 517 -6.38 6.57 -14.25
N ASN A 518 -5.77 6.97 -13.12
CA ASN A 518 -4.49 6.43 -12.68
C ASN A 518 -4.67 5.04 -12.03
N THR A 519 -4.52 3.99 -12.82
CA THR A 519 -4.61 2.59 -12.38
C THR A 519 -3.23 1.94 -12.14
N ALA A 520 -2.13 2.69 -12.31
CA ALA A 520 -0.77 2.17 -12.30
C ALA A 520 0.05 2.54 -11.07
N THR A 521 -0.32 3.60 -10.35
CA THR A 521 0.44 4.11 -9.20
C THR A 521 -0.51 4.71 -8.16
N PRO A 522 -0.08 4.89 -6.89
CA PRO A 522 -0.90 5.60 -5.92
C PRO A 522 -1.11 7.06 -6.32
N THR A 523 -2.23 7.63 -5.88
CA THR A 523 -2.55 9.05 -6.10
C THR A 523 -2.71 9.75 -4.77
N ALA A 524 -2.08 10.92 -4.61
CA ALA A 524 -2.32 11.88 -3.54
C ALA A 524 -3.29 12.96 -4.02
N LEU A 525 -4.38 13.16 -3.30
CA LEU A 525 -5.36 14.21 -3.49
C LEU A 525 -5.33 15.12 -2.26
N ILE A 526 -4.85 16.36 -2.42
CA ILE A 526 -4.59 17.30 -1.32
C ILE A 526 -5.59 18.44 -1.40
N PHE A 527 -6.45 18.62 -0.38
CA PHE A 527 -7.59 19.51 -0.41
C PHE A 527 -7.61 20.51 0.74
N SER A 528 -8.06 21.73 0.44
CA SER A 528 -8.19 22.82 1.42
C SER A 528 -9.30 22.58 2.45
N ARG A 529 -9.10 23.11 3.65
CA ARG A 529 -10.16 23.24 4.68
C ARG A 529 -11.05 24.45 4.41
N GLN A 530 -10.43 25.60 4.11
CA GLN A 530 -11.09 26.87 3.88
C GLN A 530 -11.74 26.94 2.50
N ASN A 531 -12.73 27.81 2.35
CA ASN A 531 -13.31 28.14 1.08
C ASN A 531 -12.32 28.90 0.18
N ILE A 532 -12.38 28.65 -1.11
CA ILE A 532 -11.49 29.24 -2.13
C ILE A 532 -12.35 29.84 -3.24
N ALA A 533 -12.01 31.04 -3.71
CA ALA A 533 -12.62 31.60 -4.90
C ALA A 533 -12.29 30.74 -6.13
N ASN A 534 -13.24 30.63 -7.04
CA ASN A 534 -13.01 29.94 -8.31
C ASN A 534 -11.91 30.67 -9.11
N LEU A 535 -11.21 29.90 -9.94
CA LEU A 535 -10.27 30.45 -10.92
C LEU A 535 -10.98 31.41 -11.89
N PRO A 536 -10.24 32.31 -12.56
CA PRO A 536 -10.81 33.29 -13.47
C PRO A 536 -11.74 32.69 -14.52
N ALA A 537 -12.80 33.44 -14.87
CA ALA A 537 -13.73 33.02 -15.91
C ALA A 537 -13.00 32.75 -17.23
N GLY A 538 -13.35 31.66 -17.91
CA GLY A 538 -12.72 31.21 -19.14
C GLY A 538 -11.51 30.27 -18.93
N THR A 539 -11.19 29.90 -17.69
CA THR A 539 -10.18 28.89 -17.41
C THR A 539 -10.57 27.55 -18.07
N ASP A 540 -9.64 26.99 -18.84
CA ASP A 540 -9.80 25.64 -19.42
C ASP A 540 -9.32 24.55 -18.43
N TYR A 541 -10.21 24.06 -17.61
CA TYR A 541 -9.90 23.05 -16.59
C TYR A 541 -9.45 21.70 -17.16
N THR A 542 -9.65 21.43 -18.47
CA THR A 542 -9.14 20.19 -19.09
C THR A 542 -7.61 20.18 -19.10
N GLN A 543 -6.98 21.34 -19.02
CA GLN A 543 -5.52 21.49 -18.94
C GLN A 543 -4.93 21.02 -17.59
N THR A 544 -5.75 20.75 -16.57
CA THR A 544 -5.30 20.13 -15.31
C THR A 544 -4.50 18.86 -15.59
N ALA A 545 -4.87 18.11 -16.62
CA ALA A 545 -4.17 16.89 -17.06
C ALA A 545 -2.71 17.14 -17.52
N LYS A 546 -2.34 18.41 -17.81
CA LYS A 546 -0.98 18.79 -18.15
C LYS A 546 -0.10 19.07 -16.93
N GLY A 547 -0.69 19.16 -15.74
CA GLY A 547 -0.01 19.38 -14.47
C GLY A 547 0.35 20.83 -14.15
N ALA A 548 0.50 21.68 -15.15
CA ALA A 548 0.57 23.13 -15.03
C ALA A 548 -0.01 23.77 -16.28
N TYR A 549 -0.76 24.86 -16.10
CA TYR A 549 -1.40 25.55 -17.22
C TYR A 549 -1.74 27.01 -16.88
N ILE A 550 -1.94 27.84 -17.90
CA ILE A 550 -2.24 29.28 -17.76
C ILE A 550 -3.72 29.44 -17.40
N VAL A 551 -4.00 30.11 -16.30
CA VAL A 551 -5.37 30.40 -15.84
C VAL A 551 -5.78 31.85 -16.11
N ALA A 552 -4.80 32.74 -16.33
CA ALA A 552 -5.06 34.12 -16.75
C ALA A 552 -3.80 34.74 -17.37
N GLY A 553 -3.99 35.75 -18.26
CA GLY A 553 -2.90 36.53 -18.83
C GLY A 553 -2.03 35.75 -19.81
N ALA A 554 -2.62 35.24 -20.88
CA ALA A 554 -1.90 34.50 -21.93
C ALA A 554 -1.10 35.41 -22.89
N ASP A 555 -0.64 36.58 -22.41
CA ASP A 555 0.13 37.52 -23.20
C ASP A 555 1.47 36.93 -23.65
N GLU A 556 1.89 37.22 -24.86
CA GLU A 556 3.09 36.61 -25.47
C GLU A 556 4.39 36.94 -24.72
N ASN A 557 4.48 38.12 -24.07
CA ASN A 557 5.66 38.56 -23.32
C ASN A 557 5.26 39.16 -21.95
N PRO A 558 5.02 38.32 -20.92
CA PRO A 558 4.74 38.81 -19.57
C PRO A 558 6.02 39.39 -18.92
N ASP A 559 5.89 40.48 -18.16
CA ASP A 559 6.96 41.03 -17.32
C ASP A 559 7.30 40.07 -16.17
N VAL A 560 6.29 39.29 -15.71
CA VAL A 560 6.42 38.31 -14.65
C VAL A 560 5.38 37.20 -14.80
N ILE A 561 5.77 35.95 -14.40
CA ILE A 561 4.88 34.80 -14.29
C ILE A 561 4.63 34.53 -12.81
N LEU A 562 3.37 34.36 -12.41
CA LEU A 562 2.95 34.03 -11.05
C LEU A 562 2.57 32.54 -11.02
N VAL A 563 3.18 31.76 -10.11
CA VAL A 563 3.03 30.32 -10.06
C VAL A 563 2.60 29.87 -8.66
N ALA A 564 1.56 29.08 -8.56
CA ALA A 564 1.15 28.44 -7.31
C ALA A 564 0.43 27.11 -7.55
N SER A 565 0.26 26.33 -6.48
CA SER A 565 -0.56 25.15 -6.40
C SER A 565 -1.65 25.35 -5.35
N GLY A 566 -2.82 24.75 -5.54
CA GLY A 566 -3.88 24.80 -4.53
C GLY A 566 -4.42 26.21 -4.27
N SER A 567 -4.80 26.48 -3.02
CA SER A 567 -5.47 27.73 -2.62
C SER A 567 -4.67 29.00 -2.88
N GLU A 568 -3.35 28.92 -3.00
CA GLU A 568 -2.47 30.07 -3.23
C GLU A 568 -2.68 30.69 -4.62
N VAL A 569 -3.24 29.94 -5.60
CA VAL A 569 -3.56 30.48 -6.92
C VAL A 569 -4.58 31.63 -6.80
N SER A 570 -5.58 31.50 -5.92
CA SER A 570 -6.56 32.59 -5.70
C SER A 570 -5.92 33.84 -5.09
N THR A 571 -4.93 33.66 -4.21
CA THR A 571 -4.14 34.78 -3.64
C THR A 571 -3.31 35.51 -4.73
N LEU A 572 -2.71 34.70 -5.65
CA LEU A 572 -2.00 35.27 -6.81
C LEU A 572 -2.95 36.06 -7.74
N VAL A 573 -4.16 35.54 -7.97
CA VAL A 573 -5.17 36.25 -8.79
C VAL A 573 -5.51 37.59 -8.18
N ALA A 574 -5.73 37.66 -6.87
CA ALA A 574 -6.01 38.91 -6.17
C ALA A 574 -4.81 39.92 -6.22
N GLY A 575 -3.58 39.43 -6.04
CA GLY A 575 -2.37 40.24 -6.17
C GLY A 575 -2.13 40.72 -7.59
N ALA A 576 -2.46 39.90 -8.59
CA ALA A 576 -2.36 40.26 -10.01
C ALA A 576 -3.26 41.42 -10.39
N GLU A 577 -4.43 41.56 -9.78
CA GLU A 577 -5.31 42.71 -10.02
C GLU A 577 -4.64 44.04 -9.60
N LEU A 578 -3.87 44.06 -8.51
CA LEU A 578 -3.11 45.23 -8.08
C LEU A 578 -1.97 45.56 -9.06
N LEU A 579 -1.22 44.52 -9.48
CA LEU A 579 -0.13 44.68 -10.44
C LEU A 579 -0.61 45.19 -11.80
N ARG A 580 -1.75 44.72 -12.29
CA ARG A 580 -2.33 45.18 -13.57
C ARG A 580 -2.73 46.66 -13.54
N LYS A 581 -3.16 47.18 -12.37
CA LYS A 581 -3.45 48.62 -12.21
C LYS A 581 -2.21 49.49 -12.44
N ASP A 582 -1.02 48.95 -12.18
CA ASP A 582 0.28 49.57 -12.42
C ASP A 582 0.83 49.28 -13.83
N GLY A 583 0.05 48.65 -14.69
CA GLY A 583 0.43 48.34 -16.07
C GLY A 583 1.37 47.14 -16.23
N VAL A 584 1.56 46.33 -15.18
CA VAL A 584 2.40 45.13 -15.24
C VAL A 584 1.69 44.04 -16.07
N LYS A 585 2.37 43.56 -17.10
CA LYS A 585 1.93 42.38 -17.88
C LYS A 585 2.31 41.11 -17.13
N LEU A 586 1.36 40.25 -16.92
CA LEU A 586 1.61 39.05 -16.13
C LEU A 586 0.82 37.85 -16.63
N ARG A 587 1.35 36.67 -16.32
CA ARG A 587 0.74 35.37 -16.53
C ARG A 587 0.53 34.73 -15.18
N ILE A 588 -0.62 34.08 -14.98
CA ILE A 588 -0.89 33.24 -13.78
C ILE A 588 -0.96 31.82 -14.21
N VAL A 589 -0.22 30.95 -13.52
CA VAL A 589 -0.12 29.50 -13.77
C VAL A 589 -0.58 28.75 -12.55
N SER A 590 -1.58 27.88 -12.70
CA SER A 590 -1.92 26.86 -11.72
C SER A 590 -1.05 25.63 -11.96
N VAL A 591 -0.47 25.08 -10.88
CA VAL A 591 0.37 23.87 -10.91
C VAL A 591 -0.23 22.80 -9.99
N PRO A 592 -1.36 22.19 -10.35
CA PRO A 592 -1.93 21.12 -9.55
C PRO A 592 -1.02 19.92 -9.38
N SER A 593 -0.11 19.63 -10.35
CA SER A 593 0.84 18.52 -10.30
C SER A 593 2.15 18.86 -11.00
N GLU A 594 3.21 19.07 -10.24
CA GLU A 594 4.56 19.27 -10.83
C GLU A 594 5.02 18.03 -11.60
N GLY A 595 4.73 16.81 -11.09
CA GLY A 595 5.14 15.58 -11.75
C GLY A 595 4.53 15.39 -13.14
N LEU A 596 3.24 15.71 -13.31
CA LEU A 596 2.59 15.71 -14.62
C LEU A 596 3.18 16.79 -15.54
N PHE A 597 3.43 18.00 -15.03
CA PHE A 597 4.04 19.07 -15.80
C PHE A 597 5.44 18.69 -16.29
N ARG A 598 6.27 18.14 -15.43
CA ARG A 598 7.63 17.68 -15.79
C ARG A 598 7.64 16.54 -16.80
N SER A 599 6.56 15.77 -16.92
CA SER A 599 6.42 14.72 -17.93
C SER A 599 5.91 15.21 -19.28
N GLN A 600 5.53 16.49 -19.40
CA GLN A 600 5.19 17.10 -20.69
C GLN A 600 6.44 17.35 -21.55
N SER A 601 6.23 17.58 -22.85
CA SER A 601 7.32 17.97 -23.75
C SER A 601 8.02 19.26 -23.29
N LYS A 602 9.28 19.43 -23.64
CA LYS A 602 10.01 20.66 -23.31
C LYS A 602 9.33 21.90 -23.92
N GLU A 603 8.80 21.76 -25.13
CA GLU A 603 8.08 22.83 -25.83
C GLU A 603 6.86 23.28 -25.03
N TYR A 604 6.10 22.33 -24.46
CA TYR A 604 4.98 22.66 -23.61
C TYR A 604 5.45 23.35 -22.32
N GLN A 605 6.47 22.79 -21.64
CA GLN A 605 7.00 23.39 -20.41
C GLN A 605 7.47 24.83 -20.66
N GLU A 606 8.21 25.08 -21.73
CA GLU A 606 8.67 26.41 -22.13
C GLU A 606 7.51 27.34 -22.54
N SER A 607 6.45 26.84 -23.11
CA SER A 607 5.26 27.66 -23.44
C SER A 607 4.51 28.13 -22.18
N ILE A 608 4.60 27.42 -21.08
CA ILE A 608 3.94 27.75 -19.81
C ILE A 608 4.86 28.59 -18.92
N ILE A 609 6.09 28.13 -18.67
CA ILE A 609 7.11 28.78 -17.83
C ILE A 609 8.43 28.77 -18.61
N PRO A 610 8.70 29.81 -19.45
CA PRO A 610 9.96 29.93 -20.16
C PRO A 610 11.16 29.98 -19.20
N THR A 611 12.27 29.35 -19.57
CA THR A 611 13.48 29.22 -18.73
C THR A 611 14.04 30.58 -18.27
N ASP A 612 13.96 31.63 -19.13
CA ASP A 612 14.50 32.96 -18.83
C ASP A 612 13.49 33.93 -18.22
N ALA A 613 12.26 33.45 -17.94
CA ALA A 613 11.21 34.31 -17.38
C ALA A 613 11.51 34.71 -15.94
N LYS A 614 11.07 35.92 -15.54
CA LYS A 614 10.94 36.23 -14.11
C LYS A 614 9.72 35.52 -13.55
N VAL A 615 9.91 34.69 -12.55
CA VAL A 615 8.82 33.89 -11.97
C VAL A 615 8.71 34.15 -10.47
N PHE A 616 7.51 34.48 -10.01
CA PHE A 616 7.17 34.56 -8.59
C PHE A 616 6.31 33.38 -8.19
N GLY A 617 6.78 32.59 -7.21
CA GLY A 617 6.07 31.47 -6.64
C GLY A 617 5.45 31.81 -5.28
N LEU A 618 4.23 31.32 -5.03
CA LEU A 618 3.56 31.40 -3.73
C LEU A 618 3.17 29.99 -3.25
N THR A 619 3.62 29.58 -2.08
CA THR A 619 3.28 28.29 -1.47
C THR A 619 3.02 28.43 0.02
N ALA A 620 1.94 27.82 0.53
CA ALA A 620 1.64 27.80 1.95
C ALA A 620 2.47 26.76 2.74
N GLY A 621 3.38 26.06 2.07
CA GLY A 621 4.42 25.22 2.65
C GLY A 621 5.81 25.81 2.46
N LEU A 622 6.82 24.95 2.54
CA LEU A 622 8.22 25.36 2.36
C LEU A 622 8.48 25.90 0.92
N PRO A 623 9.34 26.93 0.76
CA PRO A 623 9.71 27.48 -0.56
C PRO A 623 10.21 26.43 -1.55
N VAL A 624 10.80 25.33 -1.06
CA VAL A 624 11.32 24.23 -1.89
C VAL A 624 10.25 23.59 -2.79
N ASN A 625 8.98 23.71 -2.44
CA ASN A 625 7.86 23.21 -3.25
C ASN A 625 7.84 23.78 -4.66
N LEU A 626 8.30 25.03 -4.84
CA LEU A 626 8.26 25.74 -6.11
C LEU A 626 9.64 26.17 -6.63
N GLN A 627 10.71 26.00 -5.85
CA GLN A 627 12.07 26.41 -6.26
C GLN A 627 12.50 25.82 -7.62
N GLY A 628 12.13 24.58 -7.89
CA GLY A 628 12.41 23.93 -9.17
C GLY A 628 11.65 24.51 -10.37
N LEU A 629 10.59 25.27 -10.14
CA LEU A 629 9.76 25.89 -11.18
C LEU A 629 10.13 27.36 -11.44
N VAL A 630 10.57 28.08 -10.41
CA VAL A 630 10.84 29.53 -10.54
C VAL A 630 12.22 29.86 -11.10
N GLY A 631 13.15 28.89 -11.09
CA GLY A 631 14.50 29.10 -11.64
C GLY A 631 15.36 30.10 -10.84
N HIS A 632 16.54 30.45 -11.39
CA HIS A 632 17.51 31.37 -10.73
C HIS A 632 17.04 32.79 -10.63
N ASN A 633 16.23 33.27 -11.59
CA ASN A 633 15.72 34.63 -11.65
C ASN A 633 14.39 34.79 -10.93
N GLY A 634 13.92 33.71 -10.29
CA GLY A 634 12.64 33.69 -9.62
C GLY A 634 12.76 33.89 -8.11
N LYS A 635 11.61 34.10 -7.47
CA LYS A 635 11.46 34.23 -6.03
C LYS A 635 10.28 33.41 -5.58
N VAL A 636 10.41 32.73 -4.45
CA VAL A 636 9.29 32.05 -3.79
C VAL A 636 9.01 32.70 -2.46
N TRP A 637 7.74 33.04 -2.23
CA TRP A 637 7.22 33.31 -0.89
C TRP A 637 6.59 32.04 -0.35
N GLY A 638 7.08 31.55 0.77
CA GLY A 638 6.61 30.34 1.42
C GLY A 638 6.65 30.48 2.94
N LEU A 639 6.16 29.46 3.63
CA LEU A 639 6.22 29.38 5.09
C LEU A 639 7.51 28.65 5.50
N GLU A 640 8.42 29.33 6.19
CA GLU A 640 9.71 28.80 6.63
C GLU A 640 9.76 28.47 8.14
N SER A 641 8.61 28.47 8.80
CA SER A 641 8.44 28.10 10.21
C SER A 641 7.20 27.24 10.35
N PHE A 642 7.05 26.57 11.49
CA PHE A 642 5.74 26.03 11.88
C PHE A 642 4.70 27.14 11.93
N GLY A 643 3.43 26.78 11.73
CA GLY A 643 2.32 27.71 11.77
C GLY A 643 1.93 28.19 13.18
N PHE A 644 0.78 28.82 13.30
CA PHE A 644 0.30 29.43 14.53
C PHE A 644 -1.21 29.22 14.70
N SER A 645 -1.65 29.11 15.95
CA SER A 645 -3.08 29.03 16.27
C SER A 645 -3.75 30.38 16.21
N ALA A 646 -4.57 30.62 15.19
CA ALA A 646 -5.44 31.78 15.03
C ALA A 646 -6.48 31.55 13.93
N PRO A 647 -7.55 32.35 13.82
CA PRO A 647 -8.41 32.32 12.64
C PRO A 647 -7.59 32.48 11.35
N TYR A 648 -7.85 31.66 10.34
CA TYR A 648 -6.99 31.57 9.15
C TYR A 648 -6.79 32.91 8.43
N LYS A 649 -7.76 33.84 8.47
CA LYS A 649 -7.62 35.19 7.90
C LYS A 649 -6.57 36.03 8.64
N VAL A 650 -6.46 35.86 9.95
CA VAL A 650 -5.41 36.50 10.75
C VAL A 650 -4.05 35.92 10.37
N LEU A 651 -4.00 34.59 10.15
CA LEU A 651 -2.77 33.93 9.69
C LEU A 651 -2.37 34.39 8.30
N ASP A 652 -3.32 34.54 7.36
CA ASP A 652 -3.03 35.11 6.04
C ASP A 652 -2.35 36.48 6.13
N GLU A 653 -2.88 37.36 6.99
CA GLU A 653 -2.30 38.69 7.20
C GLU A 653 -0.92 38.65 7.85
N LYS A 654 -0.78 37.88 8.92
CA LYS A 654 0.46 37.80 9.72
C LYS A 654 1.59 37.10 8.97
N LEU A 655 1.28 36.09 8.16
CA LEU A 655 2.25 35.30 7.40
C LEU A 655 2.47 35.87 5.98
N GLY A 656 1.73 36.89 5.61
CA GLY A 656 1.92 37.60 4.33
C GLY A 656 1.31 36.86 3.12
N PHE A 657 0.26 36.07 3.30
CA PHE A 657 -0.46 35.42 2.21
C PHE A 657 -1.64 36.32 1.73
N THR A 658 -1.31 37.55 1.39
CA THR A 658 -2.27 38.60 0.98
C THR A 658 -1.94 39.13 -0.40
N ALA A 659 -2.96 39.72 -1.06
CA ALA A 659 -2.81 40.40 -2.36
C ALA A 659 -1.74 41.51 -2.32
N GLU A 660 -1.70 42.28 -1.25
CA GLU A 660 -0.76 43.36 -1.03
C GLU A 660 0.68 42.84 -0.92
N ASN A 661 0.90 41.74 -0.20
CA ASN A 661 2.24 41.18 -0.12
C ASN A 661 2.69 40.62 -1.47
N VAL A 662 1.82 39.91 -2.20
CA VAL A 662 2.13 39.45 -3.58
C VAL A 662 2.54 40.63 -4.45
N TYR A 663 1.77 41.74 -4.42
CA TYR A 663 2.10 42.96 -5.15
C TYR A 663 3.49 43.48 -4.75
N ASN A 664 3.77 43.66 -3.46
CA ASN A 664 5.04 44.21 -2.97
C ASN A 664 6.23 43.31 -3.35
N GLN A 665 6.10 41.97 -3.19
CA GLN A 665 7.16 41.03 -3.53
C GLN A 665 7.47 41.04 -5.04
N VAL A 666 6.45 41.10 -5.89
CA VAL A 666 6.63 41.15 -7.34
C VAL A 666 7.20 42.49 -7.79
N LYS A 667 6.72 43.59 -7.23
CA LYS A 667 7.28 44.94 -7.57
C LYS A 667 8.76 45.02 -7.22
N ALA A 668 9.20 44.38 -6.14
CA ALA A 668 10.60 44.33 -5.76
C ALA A 668 11.48 43.47 -6.70
N MET A 669 10.87 42.61 -7.53
CA MET A 669 11.57 41.80 -8.54
C MET A 669 11.66 42.48 -9.91
N LEU A 670 10.71 43.37 -10.22
CA LEU A 670 10.62 44.08 -11.51
C LEU A 670 11.58 45.25 -11.60
#